data_0afb612f9b9a65d3957de63504b20f0e
#
_entry.id   0afb612f9b9a65d3957de63504b20f0e
#
_cell.length_a   1.000
_cell.length_b   1.000
_cell.length_c   1.000
_cell.angle_alpha   90.00
_cell.angle_beta   90.00
_cell.angle_gamma   90.00
#
_symmetry.space_group_name_H-M   'P 1'
#
loop_
_entity.id
_entity.type
_entity.pdbx_description
1 polymer ?
#
loop_
_entity_poly.entity_id
_entity_poly.type
_entity_poly.pdbx_seq_one_letter_code
_entity_poly.pdbx_strand_id
1 'polypeptide(L)'
;MLLNMCNSKTKKVLAAAIFASLLQGVVIATPVFAEAVATSETTAAQETTTTPEATVTQEPTFTQQPAVTQEPVQSKAKAADKTIVPPETAEQNEIDHSAEFKPIQNEFLKEGEGIPGSEVPYQSERSLSNEEWKAIDSLEKDIRILRREREEFFKNRAKEKEEKEKAFTKAFKNRQEYSIVFNPDDYSTKTMDANGEPVTFRAYEHLVYVKKPYDPESQMLSIYIPEAYLKGGTINGFTAETAPIFMPNGVGGYMPGQIEEPREESRHGGANAALYALSNGYVVVSPAIRGRSLKHENGYETGKAPALIVDYKAAVRFVRFNRKAGRIPAGDTEKIISSGTSAGGALSALLGATGNAKDYVPYLKEAGAAKERDDIFASMAYCPITNLENADMAYEWMFHNANEYYNAGPARRVPPAANSASPVGAVQDRPANAPVEAARGTAITPEQKEISAELKEKFTEYLNDLDLRDSLGNRLNLAPDGYGLFREYIESLYLEAAQNAIDTGEDVSKTSWLTVSDGTAVHMDFDKYVATVKRLKGVPAFDAFDMTSGENNEFGTYDIPNKHFTRYALEHSQLVTVPKEEEEKEIAEEKARQYNLASPVEKRQLRKANLEEQMEKDKLDLSQYMANGRIIKMMNPMRYIGNPDVQTAPHWRIRHGALDRDTALAIPAMLAVKLKNNDKAVDFKVAWGYGHAGDYDLPELFAWTDRICKIKDKADAILKEEQKKAKAKAESKEQA
;
A
#
# COMPACT_ATOMS: atom_id res chain seq x y z
N MET A 1 38.98 4.53 16.34
CA MET A 1 38.42 5.54 17.25
C MET A 1 37.99 6.84 16.55
N LEU A 2 38.48 7.13 15.35
CA LEU A 2 38.13 8.34 14.56
C LEU A 2 36.89 8.22 13.65
N LEU A 3 36.29 7.04 13.53
CA LEU A 3 35.08 6.80 12.69
C LEU A 3 33.76 7.15 13.39
N ASN A 4 33.77 7.50 14.67
CA ASN A 4 32.56 7.87 15.44
C ASN A 4 32.30 9.37 15.56
N MET A 5 33.10 10.23 14.96
CA MET A 5 32.96 11.69 15.08
C MET A 5 32.43 12.39 13.81
N CYS A 6 32.09 11.66 12.75
CA CYS A 6 31.38 12.27 11.62
C CYS A 6 29.88 12.11 11.78
N ASN A 7 29.21 13.22 12.02
CA ASN A 7 27.78 13.34 12.19
C ASN A 7 27.02 12.76 10.99
N SER A 8 25.95 12.02 11.23
CA SER A 8 25.14 11.30 10.22
C SER A 8 24.61 12.19 9.08
N LYS A 9 24.50 13.49 9.33
CA LYS A 9 24.12 14.50 8.32
C LYS A 9 25.20 14.72 7.26
N THR A 10 26.47 14.66 7.62
CA THR A 10 27.57 14.88 6.66
C THR A 10 27.73 13.69 5.69
N LYS A 11 27.46 12.46 6.14
CA LYS A 11 27.44 11.27 5.28
C LYS A 11 26.29 11.30 4.27
N LYS A 12 25.12 11.81 4.67
CA LYS A 12 23.96 11.95 3.78
C LYS A 12 24.14 13.04 2.74
N VAL A 13 24.77 14.14 3.10
CA VAL A 13 25.05 15.25 2.17
C VAL A 13 26.11 14.85 1.16
N LEU A 14 27.16 14.11 1.55
CA LEU A 14 28.19 13.65 0.63
C LEU A 14 27.66 12.59 -0.35
N ALA A 15 26.83 11.66 0.12
CA ALA A 15 26.18 10.67 -0.75
C ALA A 15 25.19 11.33 -1.73
N ALA A 16 24.43 12.32 -1.29
CA ALA A 16 23.51 13.06 -2.14
C ALA A 16 24.25 13.93 -3.19
N ALA A 17 25.40 14.53 -2.83
CA ALA A 17 26.21 15.31 -3.76
C ALA A 17 26.86 14.43 -4.86
N ILE A 18 27.33 13.24 -4.50
CA ILE A 18 27.89 12.27 -5.46
C ILE A 18 26.79 11.71 -6.39
N PHE A 19 25.60 11.47 -5.86
CA PHE A 19 24.45 11.03 -6.65
C PHE A 19 23.94 12.12 -7.60
N ALA A 20 23.88 13.37 -7.17
CA ALA A 20 23.51 14.51 -8.00
C ALA A 20 24.51 14.77 -9.14
N SER A 21 25.81 14.61 -8.89
CA SER A 21 26.84 14.78 -9.93
C SER A 21 26.82 13.65 -10.97
N LEU A 22 26.43 12.44 -10.57
CA LEU A 22 26.27 11.30 -11.49
C LEU A 22 25.00 11.42 -12.33
N LEU A 23 23.93 12.01 -11.81
CA LEU A 23 22.69 12.30 -12.55
C LEU A 23 22.88 13.43 -13.56
N GLN A 24 23.70 14.44 -13.26
CA GLN A 24 24.01 15.52 -14.23
C GLN A 24 24.83 15.04 -15.43
N GLY A 25 25.57 13.93 -15.31
CA GLY A 25 26.32 13.31 -16.44
C GLY A 25 25.45 12.50 -17.40
N VAL A 26 24.18 12.23 -17.10
CA VAL A 26 23.25 11.43 -17.91
C VAL A 26 22.25 12.29 -18.72
N VAL A 27 22.20 13.60 -18.46
CA VAL A 27 21.28 14.54 -19.17
C VAL A 27 21.88 15.09 -20.48
N ILE A 28 22.98 14.52 -21.03
CA ILE A 28 23.51 14.91 -22.33
C ILE A 28 23.28 13.78 -23.35
N ALA A 29 22.04 13.55 -23.71
CA ALA A 29 21.70 12.91 -25.00
C ALA A 29 20.17 13.00 -25.27
N THR A 30 19.62 14.21 -25.35
CA THR A 30 18.45 14.52 -26.18
C THR A 30 18.47 16.00 -26.56
N PRO A 31 19.09 16.34 -27.68
CA PRO A 31 18.89 17.63 -28.31
C PRO A 31 17.94 17.46 -29.50
N VAL A 32 16.65 17.51 -29.33
CA VAL A 32 15.67 17.76 -30.41
C VAL A 32 14.38 18.38 -29.91
N PHE A 33 14.41 19.41 -29.10
CA PHE A 33 13.20 20.24 -28.88
C PHE A 33 13.55 21.66 -28.40
N ALA A 34 14.51 22.31 -29.04
CA ALA A 34 14.78 23.72 -28.74
C ALA A 34 15.38 24.44 -29.94
N GLU A 35 14.87 24.17 -31.16
CA GLU A 35 15.23 24.99 -32.34
C GLU A 35 14.11 24.97 -33.39
N ALA A 36 12.99 25.60 -33.05
CA ALA A 36 12.00 25.98 -34.05
C ALA A 36 11.13 27.18 -33.62
N VAL A 37 11.72 28.16 -32.92
CA VAL A 37 11.12 29.51 -32.80
C VAL A 37 12.23 30.54 -32.84
N ALA A 38 12.81 30.74 -33.97
CA ALA A 38 13.51 31.98 -34.37
C ALA A 38 13.85 31.88 -35.85
N THR A 39 12.94 32.28 -36.70
CA THR A 39 13.19 33.04 -37.95
C THR A 39 11.90 33.19 -38.74
N SER A 40 11.25 34.30 -38.61
CA SER A 40 10.72 35.09 -39.75
C SER A 40 10.31 36.46 -39.27
N GLU A 41 11.21 37.40 -39.43
CA GLU A 41 10.90 38.83 -39.41
C GLU A 41 10.18 39.26 -40.68
N THR A 42 9.43 40.35 -40.49
CA THR A 42 9.00 41.38 -41.45
C THR A 42 7.72 41.12 -42.23
N THR A 43 6.68 41.82 -41.89
CA THR A 43 6.27 43.10 -42.51
C THR A 43 5.13 43.80 -41.74
N ALA A 44 5.30 45.10 -41.66
CA ALA A 44 4.45 46.08 -40.97
C ALA A 44 3.09 46.34 -41.64
N ALA A 45 2.12 46.68 -40.80
CA ALA A 45 1.13 47.78 -41.09
C ALA A 45 0.53 48.30 -39.80
N GLN A 46 0.57 49.60 -39.64
CA GLN A 46 0.00 50.44 -38.58
C GLN A 46 -1.54 50.48 -38.64
N GLU A 47 -2.19 50.67 -37.49
CA GLU A 47 -3.14 51.77 -37.16
C GLU A 47 -3.75 51.55 -35.77
N THR A 48 -3.41 52.42 -34.86
CA THR A 48 -4.03 53.50 -34.11
C THR A 48 -5.22 53.20 -33.16
N THR A 49 -4.94 53.60 -31.89
CA THR A 49 -5.78 54.30 -30.89
C THR A 49 -6.93 53.51 -30.28
N THR A 50 -7.10 53.47 -28.97
CA THR A 50 -7.20 54.46 -27.89
C THR A 50 -7.31 53.80 -26.54
N THR A 51 -6.66 54.39 -25.53
CA THR A 51 -6.80 54.10 -24.10
C THR A 51 -8.05 54.75 -23.52
N PRO A 52 -8.59 54.27 -22.40
CA PRO A 52 -8.67 55.14 -21.23
C PRO A 52 -8.20 54.51 -19.91
N GLU A 53 -7.75 55.41 -19.08
CA GLU A 53 -7.20 55.33 -17.75
C GLU A 53 -7.96 54.49 -16.72
N ALA A 54 -7.23 53.82 -15.85
CA ALA A 54 -7.76 53.18 -14.65
C ALA A 54 -7.21 53.85 -13.39
N THR A 55 -8.08 54.09 -12.49
CA THR A 55 -7.94 54.72 -11.19
C THR A 55 -7.25 53.79 -10.18
N VAL A 56 -6.24 54.33 -9.50
CA VAL A 56 -5.52 53.73 -8.37
C VAL A 56 -6.40 53.78 -7.13
N THR A 57 -6.52 52.66 -6.40
CA THR A 57 -6.96 52.67 -4.98
C THR A 57 -6.00 51.83 -4.14
N GLN A 58 -5.64 52.44 -3.01
CA GLN A 58 -4.56 52.13 -2.07
C GLN A 58 -4.77 50.86 -1.26
N GLU A 59 -3.66 50.22 -0.94
CA GLU A 59 -3.50 49.16 0.10
C GLU A 59 -3.69 49.74 1.51
N PRO A 60 -4.15 48.96 2.49
CA PRO A 60 -3.93 49.21 3.89
C PRO A 60 -2.78 48.38 4.46
N THR A 61 -1.82 49.07 4.97
CA THR A 61 -0.69 48.62 5.79
C THR A 61 -1.14 47.93 7.07
N PHE A 62 -0.62 46.73 7.34
CA PHE A 62 -0.72 46.06 8.64
C PHE A 62 0.59 46.16 9.41
N THR A 63 0.47 46.70 10.60
CA THR A 63 1.51 46.93 11.59
C THR A 63 1.94 45.61 12.26
N GLN A 64 3.26 45.44 12.40
CA GLN A 64 3.89 44.39 13.21
C GLN A 64 3.70 44.64 14.70
N GLN A 65 3.42 43.58 15.47
CA GLN A 65 3.64 43.52 16.92
C GLN A 65 4.67 42.43 17.28
N PRO A 66 5.40 42.61 18.41
CA PRO A 66 6.69 41.98 18.59
C PRO A 66 6.66 40.61 19.24
N ALA A 67 7.72 39.85 18.96
CA ALA A 67 8.01 38.53 19.49
C ALA A 67 8.18 38.47 21.00
N VAL A 68 7.54 37.49 21.65
CA VAL A 68 7.78 37.13 23.06
C VAL A 68 8.70 35.89 23.05
N THR A 69 9.88 36.07 23.59
CA THR A 69 10.88 35.04 23.91
C THR A 69 10.43 34.25 25.14
N GLN A 70 10.37 32.92 25.03
CA GLN A 70 10.29 32.02 26.19
C GLN A 70 11.57 31.19 26.29
N GLU A 71 12.21 31.25 27.46
CA GLU A 71 13.36 30.45 27.87
C GLU A 71 12.98 29.02 28.21
N PRO A 72 13.90 28.03 28.08
CA PRO A 72 13.61 26.64 28.36
C PRO A 72 13.78 26.26 29.83
N VAL A 73 12.78 25.62 30.40
CA VAL A 73 12.84 25.02 31.74
C VAL A 73 13.49 23.64 31.65
N GLN A 74 14.63 23.47 32.31
CA GLN A 74 15.30 22.19 32.53
C GLN A 74 14.59 21.42 33.65
N SER A 75 14.10 20.19 33.39
CA SER A 75 13.76 19.26 34.45
C SER A 75 14.70 18.04 34.44
N LYS A 76 15.35 17.84 35.59
CA LYS A 76 16.24 16.71 35.87
C LYS A 76 15.44 15.39 35.97
N ALA A 77 15.72 14.41 35.12
CA ALA A 77 15.24 13.05 35.29
C ALA A 77 16.24 12.24 36.14
N LYS A 78 15.74 11.60 37.19
CA LYS A 78 16.44 10.57 37.96
C LYS A 78 16.29 9.22 37.23
N ALA A 79 17.40 8.49 37.14
CA ALA A 79 17.43 7.12 36.67
C ALA A 79 16.65 6.18 37.62
N ALA A 80 15.80 5.32 37.07
CA ALA A 80 15.18 4.18 37.76
C ALA A 80 15.31 2.92 36.93
N ASP A 81 15.52 1.87 37.63
CA ASP A 81 15.91 0.50 37.41
C ASP A 81 15.12 -0.25 36.31
N LYS A 82 15.83 -1.12 35.60
CA LYS A 82 15.30 -1.97 34.53
C LYS A 82 14.68 -3.23 35.11
N THR A 83 13.34 -3.26 35.16
CA THR A 83 12.60 -4.52 35.21
C THR A 83 12.01 -4.78 33.85
N ILE A 84 12.37 -5.92 33.26
CA ILE A 84 11.86 -6.38 31.94
C ILE A 84 10.40 -6.80 32.15
N VAL A 85 9.48 -5.96 31.71
CA VAL A 85 8.07 -6.30 31.57
C VAL A 85 7.88 -6.90 30.17
N PRO A 86 7.11 -8.01 30.01
CA PRO A 86 6.76 -8.54 28.70
C PRO A 86 6.00 -7.48 27.89
N PRO A 87 6.09 -7.49 26.53
CA PRO A 87 5.38 -6.50 25.75
C PRO A 87 3.88 -6.63 26.00
N GLU A 88 3.31 -5.58 26.57
CA GLU A 88 1.88 -5.39 26.68
C GLU A 88 1.25 -5.60 25.30
N THR A 89 0.20 -6.39 25.32
CA THR A 89 -0.75 -6.60 24.24
C THR A 89 -1.04 -5.26 23.56
N ALA A 90 -0.76 -5.23 22.25
CA ALA A 90 -0.99 -4.09 21.40
C ALA A 90 -2.37 -3.48 21.70
N GLU A 91 -2.37 -2.20 22.08
CA GLU A 91 -3.58 -1.40 22.14
C GLU A 91 -4.34 -1.59 20.83
N GLN A 92 -5.47 -2.22 20.94
CA GLN A 92 -6.47 -2.23 19.89
C GLN A 92 -6.89 -0.78 19.74
N ASN A 93 -6.80 -0.23 18.53
CA ASN A 93 -7.72 0.81 18.12
C ASN A 93 -9.09 0.12 17.98
N GLU A 94 -9.66 -0.29 19.11
CA GLU A 94 -11.09 -0.34 19.24
C GLU A 94 -11.55 1.07 18.93
N ILE A 95 -12.52 1.20 18.04
CA ILE A 95 -13.30 2.42 17.96
C ILE A 95 -13.66 2.71 19.40
N ASP A 96 -13.13 3.81 19.92
CA ASP A 96 -13.28 4.16 21.33
C ASP A 96 -14.75 4.54 21.56
N HIS A 97 -15.59 3.54 21.79
CA HIS A 97 -16.97 3.73 22.21
C HIS A 97 -17.08 4.19 23.67
N SER A 98 -15.93 4.47 24.33
CA SER A 98 -15.86 4.94 25.71
C SER A 98 -15.94 6.46 25.82
N ALA A 99 -16.31 7.20 24.75
CA ALA A 99 -16.60 8.60 24.88
C ALA A 99 -17.77 8.79 25.87
N GLU A 100 -17.42 8.76 27.16
CA GLU A 100 -18.34 9.28 28.17
C GLU A 100 -18.74 10.69 27.74
N PHE A 101 -20.04 10.94 27.75
CA PHE A 101 -20.60 12.27 27.64
C PHE A 101 -19.79 13.20 28.53
N LYS A 102 -18.93 14.05 27.96
CA LYS A 102 -18.29 15.15 28.68
C LYS A 102 -19.23 16.34 28.58
N PRO A 103 -20.00 16.65 29.62
CA PRO A 103 -20.83 17.85 29.60
C PRO A 103 -19.90 19.08 29.49
N ILE A 104 -20.33 20.06 28.73
CA ILE A 104 -19.67 21.36 28.71
C ILE A 104 -19.79 21.89 30.16
N GLN A 105 -18.69 22.04 30.86
CA GLN A 105 -18.68 22.60 32.22
C GLN A 105 -18.97 24.09 32.12
N ASN A 106 -20.19 24.48 32.50
CA ASN A 106 -20.54 25.89 32.73
C ASN A 106 -20.10 26.27 34.16
N GLU A 107 -18.81 26.47 34.38
CA GLU A 107 -18.25 26.81 35.69
C GLU A 107 -18.69 28.20 36.23
N PHE A 108 -19.40 28.99 35.40
CA PHE A 108 -19.69 30.41 35.71
C PHE A 108 -21.18 30.71 35.92
N LEU A 109 -22.09 29.74 35.82
CA LEU A 109 -23.50 29.99 36.04
C LEU A 109 -23.84 29.91 37.53
N LYS A 110 -24.55 30.96 38.03
CA LYS A 110 -25.11 30.98 39.36
C LYS A 110 -26.46 30.25 39.38
N GLU A 111 -26.84 29.75 40.55
CA GLU A 111 -28.14 29.11 40.72
C GLU A 111 -29.29 30.10 40.35
N GLY A 112 -30.21 29.66 39.53
CA GLY A 112 -31.29 30.51 38.99
C GLY A 112 -30.97 31.28 37.71
N GLU A 113 -29.71 31.29 37.25
CA GLU A 113 -29.35 31.83 35.95
C GLU A 113 -29.65 30.81 34.84
N GLY A 114 -30.16 31.26 33.70
CA GLY A 114 -30.41 30.39 32.55
C GLY A 114 -29.12 29.98 31.85
N ILE A 115 -29.06 28.75 31.35
CA ILE A 115 -27.97 28.32 30.44
C ILE A 115 -28.12 29.10 29.11
N PRO A 116 -27.08 29.69 28.56
CA PRO A 116 -27.18 30.42 27.29
C PRO A 116 -27.85 29.59 26.19
N GLY A 117 -28.95 30.06 25.65
CA GLY A 117 -29.77 29.37 24.66
C GLY A 117 -30.83 28.42 25.21
N SER A 118 -31.02 28.37 26.53
CA SER A 118 -32.03 27.56 27.22
C SER A 118 -33.08 28.42 27.89
N GLU A 119 -34.36 28.03 27.81
CA GLU A 119 -35.43 28.61 28.61
C GLU A 119 -35.53 28.05 30.05
N VAL A 120 -34.69 27.05 30.38
CA VAL A 120 -34.70 26.37 31.64
C VAL A 120 -33.64 26.98 32.59
N PRO A 121 -34.04 27.45 33.81
CA PRO A 121 -33.09 27.96 34.81
C PRO A 121 -32.10 26.87 35.26
N TYR A 122 -30.82 27.23 35.46
CA TYR A 122 -29.85 26.32 36.07
C TYR A 122 -30.22 25.97 37.50
N GLN A 123 -30.36 24.65 37.77
CA GLN A 123 -30.67 24.11 39.10
C GLN A 123 -29.43 23.42 39.67
N SER A 124 -28.90 23.89 40.79
CA SER A 124 -27.78 23.25 41.48
C SER A 124 -28.30 22.09 42.38
N GLU A 125 -27.41 21.12 42.65
CA GLU A 125 -27.74 20.00 43.56
C GLU A 125 -28.05 20.43 44.99
N ARG A 126 -27.66 21.65 45.38
CA ARG A 126 -27.93 22.19 46.73
C ARG A 126 -29.39 22.59 46.96
N SER A 127 -30.16 22.80 45.89
CA SER A 127 -31.58 23.16 45.97
C SER A 127 -32.53 21.97 45.83
N LEU A 128 -32.01 20.74 45.77
CA LEU A 128 -32.81 19.55 45.57
C LEU A 128 -33.62 19.18 46.78
N SER A 129 -34.85 18.73 46.59
CA SER A 129 -35.72 18.16 47.60
C SER A 129 -35.23 16.79 48.09
N ASN A 130 -35.71 16.35 49.24
CA ASN A 130 -35.41 15.01 49.77
C ASN A 130 -35.89 13.88 48.83
N GLU A 131 -36.91 14.11 48.05
CA GLU A 131 -37.45 13.15 47.07
C GLU A 131 -36.52 13.04 45.87
N GLU A 132 -36.03 14.18 45.38
CA GLU A 132 -35.06 14.22 44.28
C GLU A 132 -33.72 13.57 44.70
N TRP A 133 -33.25 13.80 45.92
CA TRP A 133 -32.07 13.11 46.43
C TRP A 133 -32.24 11.59 46.47
N LYS A 134 -33.40 11.08 46.89
CA LYS A 134 -33.71 9.64 46.90
C LYS A 134 -33.72 9.09 45.45
N ALA A 135 -34.28 9.84 44.53
CA ALA A 135 -34.26 9.45 43.12
C ALA A 135 -32.84 9.39 42.55
N ILE A 136 -32.00 10.36 42.86
CA ILE A 136 -30.58 10.38 42.47
C ILE A 136 -29.82 9.19 43.04
N ASP A 137 -29.98 8.91 44.34
CA ASP A 137 -29.32 7.76 44.98
C ASP A 137 -29.73 6.41 44.36
N SER A 138 -31.00 6.27 44.01
CA SER A 138 -31.47 5.08 43.27
C SER A 138 -30.86 4.95 41.90
N LEU A 139 -30.86 6.03 41.14
CA LEU A 139 -30.28 6.06 39.77
C LEU A 139 -28.75 5.82 39.78
N GLU A 140 -28.03 6.41 40.72
CA GLU A 140 -26.58 6.19 40.89
C GLU A 140 -26.26 4.73 41.29
N LYS A 141 -27.16 4.08 42.04
CA LYS A 141 -27.03 2.66 42.31
C LYS A 141 -27.22 1.81 41.06
N ASP A 142 -28.24 2.12 40.25
CA ASP A 142 -28.51 1.42 39.01
C ASP A 142 -27.35 1.61 38.03
N ILE A 143 -26.84 2.84 37.85
CA ILE A 143 -25.66 3.16 36.98
C ILE A 143 -24.45 2.34 37.44
N ARG A 144 -24.20 2.22 38.75
CA ARG A 144 -23.07 1.40 39.26
C ARG A 144 -23.24 -0.08 38.94
N ILE A 145 -24.47 -0.60 38.97
CA ILE A 145 -24.78 -2.00 38.61
C ILE A 145 -24.50 -2.19 37.12
N LEU A 146 -25.06 -1.35 36.24
CA LEU A 146 -24.88 -1.43 34.79
C LEU A 146 -23.39 -1.32 34.38
N ARG A 147 -22.63 -0.43 35.01
CA ARG A 147 -21.17 -0.33 34.74
C ARG A 147 -20.46 -1.63 35.10
N ARG A 148 -20.77 -2.24 36.23
CA ARG A 148 -20.18 -3.52 36.62
C ARG A 148 -20.56 -4.65 35.66
N GLU A 149 -21.80 -4.70 35.24
CA GLU A 149 -22.27 -5.69 34.26
C GLU A 149 -21.56 -5.52 32.93
N ARG A 150 -21.36 -4.27 32.48
CA ARG A 150 -20.58 -3.93 31.27
C ARG A 150 -19.11 -4.36 31.40
N GLU A 151 -18.47 -4.06 32.54
CA GLU A 151 -17.07 -4.50 32.79
C GLU A 151 -16.94 -6.02 32.80
N GLU A 152 -17.91 -6.74 33.41
CA GLU A 152 -17.95 -8.21 33.40
C GLU A 152 -18.15 -8.76 31.98
N PHE A 153 -19.01 -8.13 31.19
CA PHE A 153 -19.23 -8.49 29.79
C PHE A 153 -17.94 -8.40 29.00
N PHE A 154 -17.24 -7.27 29.05
CA PHE A 154 -15.96 -7.11 28.32
C PHE A 154 -14.88 -8.06 28.85
N LYS A 155 -14.80 -8.28 30.14
CA LYS A 155 -13.87 -9.24 30.72
C LYS A 155 -14.13 -10.66 30.23
N ASN A 156 -15.38 -11.09 30.15
CA ASN A 156 -15.73 -12.40 29.63
C ASN A 156 -15.42 -12.53 28.16
N ARG A 157 -15.72 -11.49 27.36
CA ARG A 157 -15.41 -11.43 25.94
C ARG A 157 -13.90 -11.46 25.68
N ALA A 158 -13.11 -10.69 26.43
CA ALA A 158 -11.66 -10.73 26.36
C ALA A 158 -11.11 -12.12 26.70
N LYS A 159 -11.69 -12.80 27.69
CA LYS A 159 -11.33 -14.17 28.06
C LYS A 159 -11.65 -15.18 26.94
N GLU A 160 -12.82 -15.10 26.34
CA GLU A 160 -13.19 -15.95 25.20
C GLU A 160 -12.24 -15.76 24.02
N LYS A 161 -11.91 -14.51 23.72
CA LYS A 161 -10.92 -14.19 22.67
C LYS A 161 -9.55 -14.79 23.01
N GLU A 162 -9.08 -14.60 24.23
CA GLU A 162 -7.82 -15.18 24.70
C GLU A 162 -7.83 -16.72 24.64
N GLU A 163 -8.94 -17.36 24.97
CA GLU A 163 -9.11 -18.82 24.87
C GLU A 163 -9.02 -19.29 23.41
N LYS A 164 -9.66 -18.58 22.48
CA LYS A 164 -9.54 -18.85 21.03
C LYS A 164 -8.11 -18.70 20.53
N GLU A 165 -7.42 -17.61 20.91
CA GLU A 165 -6.01 -17.39 20.56
C GLU A 165 -5.08 -18.45 21.16
N LYS A 166 -5.34 -18.87 22.41
CA LYS A 166 -4.62 -19.97 23.04
C LYS A 166 -4.87 -21.29 22.32
N ALA A 167 -6.10 -21.55 21.88
CA ALA A 167 -6.43 -22.75 21.12
C ALA A 167 -5.70 -22.77 19.76
N PHE A 168 -5.71 -21.67 19.05
CA PHE A 168 -4.94 -21.49 17.80
C PHE A 168 -3.44 -21.69 18.04
N THR A 169 -2.87 -20.99 19.03
CA THR A 169 -1.46 -21.11 19.39
C THR A 169 -1.10 -22.55 19.78
N LYS A 170 -1.96 -23.23 20.51
CA LYS A 170 -1.77 -24.63 20.90
C LYS A 170 -1.79 -25.57 19.69
N ALA A 171 -2.70 -25.33 18.73
CA ALA A 171 -2.81 -26.12 17.51
C ALA A 171 -1.51 -26.06 16.68
N PHE A 172 -0.83 -24.91 16.70
CA PHE A 172 0.42 -24.70 15.95
C PHE A 172 1.69 -24.70 16.82
N LYS A 173 1.61 -25.02 18.11
CA LYS A 173 2.77 -25.01 19.03
C LYS A 173 3.86 -25.99 18.61
N ASN A 174 3.47 -27.14 18.12
CA ASN A 174 4.38 -28.26 17.79
C ASN A 174 4.59 -28.38 16.29
N ARG A 175 4.52 -27.27 15.54
CA ARG A 175 4.89 -27.27 14.12
C ARG A 175 6.30 -27.85 13.94
N GLN A 176 6.48 -28.64 12.90
CA GLN A 176 7.79 -29.18 12.55
C GLN A 176 8.80 -28.03 12.37
N GLU A 177 9.99 -28.21 12.96
CA GLU A 177 11.08 -27.26 12.76
C GLU A 177 11.92 -27.66 11.55
N TYR A 178 12.23 -26.65 10.72
CA TYR A 178 13.03 -26.79 9.51
C TYR A 178 14.35 -26.03 9.66
N SER A 179 15.39 -26.56 9.03
CA SER A 179 16.65 -25.84 8.88
C SER A 179 16.47 -24.72 7.84
N ILE A 180 16.89 -23.50 8.18
CA ILE A 180 17.00 -22.39 7.25
C ILE A 180 18.46 -22.20 6.79
N VAL A 181 19.30 -23.21 6.97
CA VAL A 181 20.69 -23.20 6.52
C VAL A 181 20.73 -23.78 5.11
N PHE A 182 21.17 -22.95 4.17
CA PHE A 182 21.32 -23.35 2.76
C PHE A 182 22.44 -24.36 2.59
N ASN A 183 22.18 -25.41 1.81
CA ASN A 183 23.19 -26.43 1.42
C ASN A 183 23.64 -26.16 -0.03
N PRO A 184 24.86 -25.72 -0.29
CA PRO A 184 25.36 -25.45 -1.64
C PRO A 184 25.58 -26.71 -2.51
N ASP A 185 25.56 -27.91 -1.89
CA ASP A 185 25.83 -29.20 -2.59
C ASP A 185 24.52 -29.87 -3.05
N ASP A 186 23.37 -29.39 -2.62
CA ASP A 186 22.06 -29.95 -2.96
C ASP A 186 21.42 -29.16 -4.12
N TYR A 187 21.81 -29.51 -5.34
CA TYR A 187 21.33 -28.84 -6.56
C TYR A 187 21.20 -29.80 -7.74
N SER A 188 20.40 -29.37 -8.72
CA SER A 188 20.39 -29.93 -10.07
C SER A 188 20.95 -28.89 -11.07
N THR A 189 21.60 -29.36 -12.13
CA THR A 189 22.01 -28.48 -13.24
C THR A 189 21.01 -28.60 -14.37
N LYS A 190 20.48 -27.45 -14.83
CA LYS A 190 19.52 -27.36 -15.92
C LYS A 190 20.09 -26.47 -17.03
N THR A 191 19.76 -26.79 -18.27
CA THR A 191 20.01 -25.93 -19.43
C THR A 191 18.70 -25.74 -20.16
N MET A 192 18.34 -24.48 -20.42
CA MET A 192 17.10 -24.09 -21.07
C MET A 192 17.38 -23.04 -22.13
N ASP A 193 16.54 -22.97 -23.17
CA ASP A 193 16.63 -21.98 -24.21
C ASP A 193 15.93 -20.66 -23.80
N ALA A 194 16.68 -19.58 -23.73
CA ALA A 194 16.15 -18.24 -23.47
C ALA A 194 16.11 -17.42 -24.76
N ASN A 195 15.08 -17.60 -25.57
CA ASN A 195 14.88 -16.89 -26.84
C ASN A 195 16.01 -17.12 -27.88
N GLY A 196 16.46 -18.37 -28.00
CA GLY A 196 17.51 -18.77 -28.94
C GLY A 196 18.91 -18.87 -28.30
N GLU A 197 19.06 -18.53 -27.02
CA GLU A 197 20.33 -18.57 -26.31
C GLU A 197 20.27 -19.59 -25.16
N PRO A 198 21.18 -20.61 -25.13
CA PRO A 198 21.18 -21.60 -24.06
C PRO A 198 21.70 -21.02 -22.74
N VAL A 199 20.90 -21.13 -21.70
CA VAL A 199 21.23 -20.70 -20.34
C VAL A 199 21.37 -21.92 -19.43
N THR A 200 22.59 -22.11 -18.92
CA THR A 200 22.88 -23.18 -17.94
C THR A 200 22.94 -22.59 -16.54
N PHE A 201 22.20 -23.20 -15.62
CA PHE A 201 22.11 -22.75 -14.22
C PHE A 201 21.99 -23.90 -13.25
N ARG A 202 22.37 -23.67 -11.97
CA ARG A 202 22.06 -24.57 -10.87
C ARG A 202 20.71 -24.18 -10.28
N ALA A 203 19.87 -25.18 -10.06
CA ALA A 203 18.59 -25.07 -9.40
C ALA A 203 18.68 -25.69 -8.01
N TYR A 204 18.43 -24.86 -6.99
CA TYR A 204 18.28 -25.24 -5.59
C TYR A 204 16.80 -25.11 -5.25
N GLU A 205 16.09 -26.22 -5.16
CA GLU A 205 14.63 -26.21 -5.20
C GLU A 205 14.02 -26.59 -3.85
N HIS A 206 12.81 -26.06 -3.56
CA HIS A 206 11.96 -26.40 -2.42
C HIS A 206 12.61 -26.16 -1.04
N LEU A 207 13.33 -25.06 -0.88
CA LEU A 207 14.01 -24.68 0.35
C LEU A 207 13.06 -23.96 1.30
N VAL A 208 12.72 -24.54 2.44
CA VAL A 208 11.87 -23.88 3.43
C VAL A 208 12.62 -22.68 4.05
N TYR A 209 12.06 -21.48 3.94
CA TYR A 209 12.75 -20.24 4.31
C TYR A 209 12.44 -19.73 5.72
N VAL A 210 11.58 -20.42 6.49
CA VAL A 210 11.29 -20.13 7.90
C VAL A 210 11.45 -21.39 8.74
N LYS A 211 11.81 -21.22 10.03
CA LYS A 211 12.01 -22.36 10.92
C LYS A 211 10.73 -23.10 11.29
N LYS A 212 9.61 -22.36 11.37
CA LYS A 212 8.32 -22.88 11.84
C LYS A 212 7.21 -22.51 10.86
N PRO A 213 7.20 -23.11 9.66
CA PRO A 213 6.16 -22.83 8.69
C PRO A 213 4.79 -23.25 9.22
N TYR A 214 3.74 -22.53 8.81
CA TYR A 214 2.36 -22.98 8.95
C TYR A 214 2.02 -24.03 7.90
N ASP A 215 2.56 -23.86 6.71
CA ASP A 215 2.49 -24.77 5.58
C ASP A 215 3.83 -24.76 4.84
N PRO A 216 4.61 -25.84 4.92
CA PRO A 216 5.93 -25.89 4.27
C PRO A 216 5.89 -25.68 2.77
N GLU A 217 4.86 -26.20 2.08
CA GLU A 217 4.72 -26.10 0.62
C GLU A 217 4.46 -24.65 0.17
N SER A 218 3.73 -23.86 0.96
CA SER A 218 3.51 -22.45 0.71
C SER A 218 4.57 -21.52 1.33
N GLN A 219 5.55 -22.06 2.05
CA GLN A 219 6.62 -21.29 2.70
C GLN A 219 8.02 -21.84 2.34
N MET A 220 8.17 -22.23 1.07
CA MET A 220 9.44 -22.63 0.47
C MET A 220 9.82 -21.70 -0.68
N LEU A 221 11.07 -21.75 -1.10
CA LEU A 221 11.57 -20.99 -2.26
C LEU A 221 12.52 -21.85 -3.08
N SER A 222 12.73 -21.45 -4.33
CA SER A 222 13.79 -21.98 -5.18
C SER A 222 14.78 -20.87 -5.52
N ILE A 223 16.07 -21.24 -5.62
CA ILE A 223 17.14 -20.34 -6.03
C ILE A 223 17.78 -20.89 -7.30
N TYR A 224 17.87 -20.04 -8.32
CA TYR A 224 18.49 -20.37 -9.60
C TYR A 224 19.71 -19.49 -9.80
N ILE A 225 20.89 -20.11 -10.02
CA ILE A 225 22.17 -19.40 -10.13
C ILE A 225 22.83 -19.76 -11.45
N PRO A 226 23.15 -18.79 -12.33
CA PRO A 226 23.89 -19.07 -13.54
C PRO A 226 25.19 -19.82 -13.30
N GLU A 227 25.41 -20.95 -13.99
CA GLU A 227 26.57 -21.82 -13.81
C GLU A 227 27.90 -21.09 -14.10
N ALA A 228 27.88 -20.09 -14.94
CA ALA A 228 29.06 -19.27 -15.26
C ALA A 228 29.71 -18.64 -14.01
N TYR A 229 28.92 -18.20 -13.04
CA TYR A 229 29.43 -17.59 -11.80
C TYR A 229 30.23 -18.57 -10.94
N LEU A 230 29.83 -19.83 -10.93
CA LEU A 230 30.49 -20.87 -10.16
C LEU A 230 31.80 -21.34 -10.77
N LYS A 231 32.05 -20.92 -12.01
CA LYS A 231 33.30 -21.14 -12.75
C LYS A 231 34.16 -19.86 -12.84
N GLY A 232 33.82 -18.81 -12.08
CA GLY A 232 34.51 -17.51 -12.08
C GLY A 232 34.24 -16.65 -13.32
N GLY A 233 33.20 -16.96 -14.11
CA GLY A 233 32.77 -16.20 -15.28
C GLY A 233 31.93 -14.98 -14.93
N THR A 234 31.58 -14.23 -15.98
CA THR A 234 30.74 -13.04 -15.91
C THR A 234 29.61 -13.14 -16.93
N ILE A 235 28.44 -12.57 -16.62
CA ILE A 235 27.33 -12.40 -17.55
C ILE A 235 26.89 -10.95 -17.50
N ASN A 236 26.75 -10.28 -18.63
CA ASN A 236 26.30 -8.89 -18.74
C ASN A 236 27.10 -7.91 -17.86
N GLY A 237 28.38 -8.24 -17.58
CA GLY A 237 29.28 -7.48 -16.69
C GLY A 237 29.08 -7.73 -15.20
N PHE A 238 28.18 -8.59 -14.80
CA PHE A 238 28.01 -9.02 -13.40
C PHE A 238 28.90 -10.24 -13.10
N THR A 239 29.33 -10.33 -11.84
CA THR A 239 30.08 -11.46 -11.27
C THR A 239 29.21 -12.15 -10.21
N ALA A 240 29.69 -13.24 -9.63
CA ALA A 240 29.04 -13.91 -8.49
C ALA A 240 28.74 -12.95 -7.31
N GLU A 241 29.59 -11.94 -7.09
CA GLU A 241 29.46 -10.97 -5.99
C GLU A 241 28.55 -9.79 -6.35
N THR A 242 28.45 -9.44 -7.64
CA THR A 242 27.74 -8.24 -8.08
C THR A 242 26.42 -8.53 -8.79
N ALA A 243 26.10 -9.81 -9.03
CA ALA A 243 24.88 -10.22 -9.71
C ALA A 243 23.64 -9.74 -8.92
N PRO A 244 22.70 -9.01 -9.52
CA PRO A 244 21.47 -8.65 -8.86
C PRO A 244 20.61 -9.89 -8.56
N ILE A 245 19.74 -9.80 -7.56
CA ILE A 245 18.81 -10.84 -7.19
C ILE A 245 17.40 -10.43 -7.62
N PHE A 246 16.85 -11.15 -8.58
CA PHE A 246 15.48 -10.98 -9.05
C PHE A 246 14.54 -11.88 -8.25
N MET A 247 13.54 -11.29 -7.60
CA MET A 247 12.57 -12.01 -6.76
C MET A 247 11.15 -11.82 -7.32
N PRO A 248 10.74 -12.63 -8.31
CA PRO A 248 9.37 -12.65 -8.77
C PRO A 248 8.46 -13.29 -7.71
N ASN A 249 7.19 -12.89 -7.67
CA ASN A 249 6.17 -13.55 -6.86
C ASN A 249 4.94 -13.90 -7.70
N GLY A 250 4.47 -15.14 -7.57
CA GLY A 250 3.33 -15.70 -8.30
C GLY A 250 1.97 -15.41 -7.65
N VAL A 251 1.85 -14.39 -6.80
CA VAL A 251 0.59 -14.05 -6.13
C VAL A 251 -0.38 -13.39 -7.10
N GLY A 252 -1.58 -13.97 -7.28
CA GLY A 252 -2.69 -13.41 -8.04
C GLY A 252 -3.97 -13.41 -7.21
N GLY A 253 -4.76 -12.32 -7.19
CA GLY A 253 -6.00 -12.21 -6.42
C GLY A 253 -5.83 -12.50 -4.92
N TYR A 254 -4.67 -12.25 -4.36
CA TYR A 254 -4.28 -12.59 -2.98
C TYR A 254 -4.35 -14.11 -2.66
N MET A 255 -4.43 -14.97 -3.67
CA MET A 255 -4.36 -16.43 -3.52
C MET A 255 -2.92 -16.88 -3.22
N PRO A 256 -2.69 -18.12 -2.73
CA PRO A 256 -1.35 -18.63 -2.54
C PRO A 256 -0.51 -18.52 -3.81
N GLY A 257 0.64 -17.82 -3.70
CA GLY A 257 1.61 -17.71 -4.78
C GLY A 257 2.47 -18.97 -4.88
N GLN A 258 2.65 -19.48 -6.10
CA GLN A 258 3.53 -20.61 -6.37
C GLN A 258 4.94 -20.13 -6.73
N ILE A 259 5.92 -21.01 -6.62
CA ILE A 259 7.26 -20.77 -7.14
C ILE A 259 7.17 -20.54 -8.65
N GLU A 260 7.71 -19.43 -9.13
CA GLU A 260 7.89 -19.18 -10.54
C GLU A 260 9.19 -19.79 -11.04
N GLU A 261 9.07 -20.98 -11.62
CA GLU A 261 10.21 -21.67 -12.20
C GLU A 261 10.62 -21.05 -13.54
N PRO A 262 11.90 -21.10 -13.93
CA PRO A 262 12.33 -20.76 -15.29
C PRO A 262 11.59 -21.58 -16.33
N ARG A 263 11.06 -20.95 -17.40
CA ARG A 263 10.35 -21.60 -18.51
C ARG A 263 10.72 -20.94 -19.85
N GLU A 264 10.85 -21.77 -20.88
CA GLU A 264 11.16 -21.33 -22.24
C GLU A 264 9.99 -20.65 -22.93
N GLU A 265 8.77 -20.91 -22.45
CA GLU A 265 7.53 -20.32 -22.97
C GLU A 265 6.79 -19.54 -21.88
N SER A 266 6.35 -18.35 -22.24
CA SER A 266 5.47 -17.50 -21.45
C SER A 266 4.20 -17.17 -22.22
N ARG A 267 3.19 -16.61 -21.54
CA ARG A 267 1.95 -16.15 -22.20
C ARG A 267 2.15 -15.03 -23.24
N HIS A 268 3.28 -14.32 -23.17
CA HIS A 268 3.65 -13.25 -24.10
C HIS A 268 4.61 -13.74 -25.20
N GLY A 269 4.88 -15.05 -25.23
CA GLY A 269 5.90 -15.66 -26.08
C GLY A 269 7.30 -15.57 -25.51
N GLY A 270 8.17 -16.51 -25.87
CA GLY A 270 9.53 -16.58 -25.39
C GLY A 270 9.70 -16.88 -23.91
N ALA A 271 10.91 -16.75 -23.40
CA ALA A 271 11.27 -17.05 -22.02
C ALA A 271 10.44 -16.24 -21.01
N ASN A 272 10.02 -16.87 -19.89
CA ASN A 272 9.37 -16.15 -18.81
C ASN A 272 10.36 -15.25 -18.04
N ALA A 273 9.86 -14.40 -17.14
CA ALA A 273 10.67 -13.45 -16.39
C ALA A 273 11.83 -14.10 -15.63
N ALA A 274 11.64 -15.30 -15.08
CA ALA A 274 12.68 -16.02 -14.34
C ALA A 274 13.82 -16.49 -15.27
N LEU A 275 13.51 -17.10 -16.42
CA LEU A 275 14.53 -17.54 -17.36
C LEU A 275 15.20 -16.36 -18.06
N TYR A 276 14.44 -15.31 -18.39
CA TYR A 276 14.97 -14.07 -18.94
C TYR A 276 15.92 -13.37 -17.97
N ALA A 277 15.63 -13.37 -16.65
CA ALA A 277 16.53 -12.85 -15.64
C ALA A 277 17.86 -13.62 -15.62
N LEU A 278 17.82 -14.97 -15.66
CA LEU A 278 19.02 -15.82 -15.69
C LEU A 278 19.89 -15.54 -16.92
N SER A 279 19.28 -15.34 -18.11
CA SER A 279 20.02 -15.01 -19.33
C SER A 279 20.73 -13.65 -19.25
N ASN A 280 20.17 -12.72 -18.46
CA ASN A 280 20.76 -11.41 -18.19
C ASN A 280 21.75 -11.41 -17.00
N GLY A 281 22.05 -12.57 -16.43
CA GLY A 281 23.03 -12.71 -15.35
C GLY A 281 22.50 -12.39 -13.95
N TYR A 282 21.20 -12.47 -13.73
CA TYR A 282 20.61 -12.33 -12.41
C TYR A 282 20.57 -13.67 -11.69
N VAL A 283 20.72 -13.65 -10.38
CA VAL A 283 20.30 -14.75 -9.52
C VAL A 283 18.80 -14.62 -9.33
N VAL A 284 18.06 -15.71 -9.53
CA VAL A 284 16.61 -15.71 -9.33
C VAL A 284 16.27 -16.40 -8.03
N VAL A 285 15.45 -15.77 -7.21
CA VAL A 285 14.90 -16.31 -5.97
C VAL A 285 13.39 -16.23 -6.04
N SER A 286 12.72 -17.34 -6.20
CA SER A 286 11.28 -17.41 -6.35
C SER A 286 10.63 -18.09 -5.15
N PRO A 287 9.94 -17.32 -4.27
CA PRO A 287 9.23 -17.90 -3.12
C PRO A 287 7.81 -18.31 -3.47
N ALA A 288 7.38 -19.47 -2.96
CA ALA A 288 5.98 -19.72 -2.68
C ALA A 288 5.55 -18.88 -1.47
N ILE A 289 4.33 -18.40 -1.46
CA ILE A 289 3.82 -17.44 -0.48
C ILE A 289 2.40 -17.86 -0.11
N ARG A 290 2.08 -17.89 1.20
CA ARG A 290 0.71 -18.16 1.65
C ARG A 290 -0.25 -17.11 1.10
N GLY A 291 -1.51 -17.45 0.95
CA GLY A 291 -2.55 -16.54 0.49
C GLY A 291 -3.89 -16.83 1.13
N ARG A 292 -4.84 -15.96 0.88
CA ARG A 292 -6.15 -15.84 1.56
C ARG A 292 -6.97 -17.13 1.65
N SER A 293 -6.80 -18.05 0.72
CA SER A 293 -7.56 -19.29 0.68
C SER A 293 -6.86 -20.48 1.36
N LEU A 294 -5.65 -20.26 1.91
CA LEU A 294 -4.90 -21.34 2.54
C LEU A 294 -5.54 -21.73 3.87
N LYS A 295 -5.98 -22.99 3.93
CA LYS A 295 -6.60 -23.57 5.10
C LYS A 295 -5.82 -24.81 5.52
N HIS A 296 -5.41 -24.84 6.78
CA HIS A 296 -4.74 -25.99 7.36
C HIS A 296 -5.74 -27.13 7.63
N GLU A 297 -5.27 -28.38 7.68
CA GLU A 297 -6.10 -29.58 7.92
C GLU A 297 -6.92 -29.53 9.20
N ASN A 298 -6.43 -28.79 10.22
CA ASN A 298 -7.16 -28.56 11.48
C ASN A 298 -8.31 -27.53 11.36
N GLY A 299 -8.56 -27.00 10.17
CA GLY A 299 -9.65 -26.09 9.86
C GLY A 299 -9.33 -24.60 10.00
N TYR A 300 -8.18 -24.22 10.53
CA TYR A 300 -7.77 -22.80 10.65
C TYR A 300 -7.28 -22.22 9.34
N GLU A 301 -7.63 -20.97 9.07
CA GLU A 301 -7.10 -20.18 7.97
C GLU A 301 -5.70 -19.67 8.33
N THR A 302 -4.68 -19.95 7.52
CA THR A 302 -3.28 -19.61 7.83
C THR A 302 -2.64 -18.60 6.89
N GLY A 303 -3.37 -18.21 5.84
CA GLY A 303 -2.88 -17.31 4.80
C GLY A 303 -3.53 -15.94 4.76
N LYS A 304 -4.33 -15.57 5.77
CA LYS A 304 -4.96 -14.24 5.87
C LYS A 304 -3.94 -13.13 6.09
N ALA A 305 -4.30 -11.90 5.73
CA ALA A 305 -3.46 -10.74 5.99
C ALA A 305 -2.95 -10.70 7.44
N PRO A 306 -1.68 -10.45 7.69
CA PRO A 306 -0.64 -10.03 6.77
C PRO A 306 0.28 -11.16 6.28
N ALA A 307 -0.18 -12.42 6.19
CA ALA A 307 0.66 -13.59 5.94
C ALA A 307 1.52 -13.47 4.68
N LEU A 308 0.94 -12.94 3.58
CA LEU A 308 1.64 -12.79 2.30
C LEU A 308 2.90 -11.95 2.42
N ILE A 309 2.79 -10.75 2.97
CA ILE A 309 3.93 -9.84 3.11
C ILE A 309 4.94 -10.33 4.13
N VAL A 310 4.50 -11.01 5.19
CA VAL A 310 5.38 -11.64 6.18
C VAL A 310 6.24 -12.72 5.53
N ASP A 311 5.65 -13.55 4.69
CA ASP A 311 6.34 -14.61 3.96
C ASP A 311 7.36 -14.03 2.97
N TYR A 312 7.00 -13.00 2.21
CA TYR A 312 7.91 -12.38 1.26
C TYR A 312 9.11 -11.71 1.97
N LYS A 313 8.87 -11.03 3.10
CA LYS A 313 9.94 -10.51 3.97
C LYS A 313 10.83 -11.61 4.55
N ALA A 314 10.24 -12.74 4.95
CA ALA A 314 10.99 -13.88 5.47
C ALA A 314 11.91 -14.50 4.40
N ALA A 315 11.45 -14.57 3.15
CA ALA A 315 12.27 -15.02 2.01
C ALA A 315 13.48 -14.08 1.78
N VAL A 316 13.29 -12.74 1.81
CA VAL A 316 14.41 -11.79 1.75
C VAL A 316 15.41 -12.03 2.88
N ARG A 317 14.94 -12.21 4.11
CA ARG A 317 15.79 -12.47 5.27
C ARG A 317 16.56 -13.78 5.16
N PHE A 318 15.95 -14.84 4.60
CA PHE A 318 16.61 -16.12 4.33
C PHE A 318 17.80 -15.95 3.37
N VAL A 319 17.59 -15.22 2.28
CA VAL A 319 18.63 -14.96 1.28
C VAL A 319 19.80 -14.20 1.90
N ARG A 320 19.52 -13.10 2.62
CA ARG A 320 20.56 -12.31 3.32
C ARG A 320 21.34 -13.12 4.33
N PHE A 321 20.64 -13.91 5.15
CA PHE A 321 21.27 -14.77 6.17
C PHE A 321 22.26 -15.76 5.55
N ASN A 322 21.88 -16.43 4.48
CA ASN A 322 22.71 -17.45 3.86
C ASN A 322 23.81 -16.86 2.98
N ARG A 323 23.56 -15.72 2.30
CA ARG A 323 24.59 -15.03 1.51
C ARG A 323 25.68 -14.42 2.39
N LYS A 324 25.32 -13.78 3.49
CA LYS A 324 26.24 -13.23 4.49
C LYS A 324 27.15 -14.29 5.10
N ALA A 325 26.64 -15.49 5.27
CA ALA A 325 27.41 -16.65 5.77
C ALA A 325 28.24 -17.37 4.68
N GLY A 326 28.25 -16.87 3.44
CA GLY A 326 28.96 -17.46 2.31
C GLY A 326 28.38 -18.79 1.78
N ARG A 327 27.15 -19.14 2.18
CA ARG A 327 26.51 -20.39 1.76
C ARG A 327 25.91 -20.29 0.37
N ILE A 328 25.16 -19.23 0.09
CA ILE A 328 24.68 -18.94 -1.28
C ILE A 328 25.88 -18.38 -2.07
N PRO A 329 26.32 -19.05 -3.14
CA PRO A 329 27.61 -18.76 -3.78
C PRO A 329 27.59 -17.49 -4.66
N ALA A 330 26.43 -16.99 -5.06
CA ALA A 330 26.30 -15.80 -5.88
C ALA A 330 25.10 -14.94 -5.51
N GLY A 331 25.09 -13.68 -5.93
CA GLY A 331 24.02 -12.71 -5.71
C GLY A 331 24.41 -11.60 -4.73
N ASP A 332 24.16 -10.36 -5.13
CA ASP A 332 24.33 -9.15 -4.31
C ASP A 332 23.05 -8.83 -3.55
N THR A 333 23.04 -9.08 -2.24
CA THR A 333 21.86 -8.80 -1.40
C THR A 333 21.54 -7.31 -1.24
N GLU A 334 22.45 -6.42 -1.66
CA GLU A 334 22.16 -4.98 -1.75
C GLU A 334 21.44 -4.59 -3.06
N LYS A 335 21.17 -5.57 -3.93
CA LYS A 335 20.46 -5.42 -5.20
C LYS A 335 19.31 -6.41 -5.34
N ILE A 336 18.51 -6.56 -4.30
CA ILE A 336 17.28 -7.37 -4.36
C ILE A 336 16.19 -6.55 -5.05
N ILE A 337 15.58 -7.14 -6.07
CA ILE A 337 14.55 -6.53 -6.92
C ILE A 337 13.30 -7.41 -6.87
N SER A 338 12.21 -6.91 -6.31
CA SER A 338 10.92 -7.61 -6.31
C SER A 338 10.14 -7.36 -7.61
N SER A 339 9.38 -8.35 -8.06
CA SER A 339 8.47 -8.21 -9.22
C SER A 339 7.17 -8.95 -8.98
N GLY A 340 6.06 -8.40 -9.49
CA GLY A 340 4.76 -9.05 -9.44
C GLY A 340 3.66 -8.26 -10.13
N THR A 341 2.54 -8.94 -10.40
CA THR A 341 1.38 -8.41 -11.14
C THR A 341 0.14 -8.45 -10.26
N SER A 342 -0.77 -7.47 -10.36
CA SER A 342 -2.06 -7.48 -9.64
C SER A 342 -1.86 -7.45 -8.12
N ALA A 343 -2.40 -8.42 -7.39
CA ALA A 343 -2.09 -8.61 -5.96
C ALA A 343 -0.59 -8.88 -5.73
N GLY A 344 0.10 -9.55 -6.66
CA GLY A 344 1.57 -9.69 -6.63
C GLY A 344 2.29 -8.36 -6.82
N GLY A 345 1.75 -7.48 -7.66
CA GLY A 345 2.22 -6.09 -7.80
C GLY A 345 2.03 -5.29 -6.51
N ALA A 346 0.88 -5.46 -5.84
CA ALA A 346 0.63 -4.90 -4.51
C ALA A 346 1.63 -5.42 -3.47
N LEU A 347 1.93 -6.72 -3.51
CA LEU A 347 2.90 -7.34 -2.60
C LEU A 347 4.33 -6.86 -2.84
N SER A 348 4.73 -6.66 -4.12
CA SER A 348 6.00 -6.04 -4.47
C SER A 348 6.07 -4.59 -3.98
N ALA A 349 4.99 -3.83 -4.13
CA ALA A 349 4.89 -2.45 -3.62
C ALA A 349 4.97 -2.40 -2.08
N LEU A 350 4.30 -3.33 -1.39
CA LEU A 350 4.42 -3.45 0.07
C LEU A 350 5.84 -3.76 0.51
N LEU A 351 6.51 -4.74 -0.11
CA LEU A 351 7.88 -5.10 0.23
C LEU A 351 8.82 -3.91 0.05
N GLY A 352 8.67 -3.17 -1.07
CA GLY A 352 9.44 -1.97 -1.35
C GLY A 352 9.19 -0.82 -0.37
N ALA A 353 7.95 -0.65 0.09
CA ALA A 353 7.57 0.46 0.97
C ALA A 353 7.85 0.22 2.45
N THR A 354 7.96 -1.05 2.89
CA THR A 354 7.90 -1.43 4.30
C THR A 354 9.18 -2.06 4.85
N GLY A 355 10.33 -1.80 4.23
CA GLY A 355 11.61 -2.36 4.66
C GLY A 355 11.87 -2.13 6.15
N ASN A 356 12.10 -3.20 6.89
CA ASN A 356 12.40 -3.24 8.33
C ASN A 356 11.32 -2.62 9.24
N ALA A 357 10.10 -2.46 8.76
CA ALA A 357 9.01 -1.92 9.56
C ALA A 357 8.68 -2.81 10.77
N LYS A 358 8.56 -2.17 11.93
CA LYS A 358 8.38 -2.83 13.24
C LYS A 358 7.06 -3.62 13.33
N ASP A 359 6.03 -3.22 12.56
CA ASP A 359 4.71 -3.86 12.56
C ASP A 359 4.76 -5.35 12.22
N TYR A 360 5.72 -5.79 11.39
CA TYR A 360 5.85 -7.18 10.93
C TYR A 360 6.71 -8.06 11.86
N VAL A 361 7.47 -7.46 12.79
CA VAL A 361 8.44 -8.19 13.64
C VAL A 361 7.79 -9.33 14.45
N PRO A 362 6.62 -9.18 15.07
CA PRO A 362 5.98 -10.28 15.81
C PRO A 362 5.72 -11.51 14.93
N TYR A 363 5.18 -11.31 13.74
CA TYR A 363 4.84 -12.37 12.78
C TYR A 363 6.09 -13.08 12.23
N LEU A 364 7.12 -12.29 11.88
CA LEU A 364 8.42 -12.83 11.43
C LEU A 364 9.10 -13.66 12.51
N LYS A 365 9.02 -13.22 13.77
CA LYS A 365 9.55 -13.97 14.92
C LYS A 365 8.78 -15.27 15.14
N GLU A 366 7.48 -15.24 15.02
CA GLU A 366 6.60 -16.39 15.18
C GLU A 366 6.86 -17.46 14.12
N ALA A 367 7.00 -17.07 12.85
CA ALA A 367 7.37 -17.96 11.75
C ALA A 367 8.82 -18.50 11.88
N GLY A 368 9.64 -17.92 12.73
CA GLY A 368 11.05 -18.26 12.87
C GLY A 368 11.90 -17.81 11.69
N ALA A 369 11.56 -16.66 11.09
CA ALA A 369 12.34 -16.03 10.03
C ALA A 369 13.76 -15.68 10.51
N ALA A 370 14.72 -15.63 9.59
CA ALA A 370 16.10 -15.28 9.89
C ALA A 370 16.19 -13.86 10.51
N LYS A 371 17.15 -13.68 11.44
CA LYS A 371 17.40 -12.38 12.09
C LYS A 371 18.27 -11.51 11.18
N GLU A 372 17.70 -11.07 10.08
CA GLU A 372 18.30 -10.15 9.11
C GLU A 372 17.31 -9.03 8.76
N ARG A 373 17.74 -8.03 8.01
CA ARG A 373 16.89 -6.98 7.47
C ARG A 373 16.12 -7.44 6.24
N ASP A 374 15.02 -6.77 5.91
CA ASP A 374 14.13 -7.13 4.80
C ASP A 374 13.84 -5.97 3.82
N ASP A 375 14.61 -4.89 3.88
CA ASP A 375 14.59 -3.84 2.88
C ASP A 375 15.13 -4.35 1.53
N ILE A 376 14.68 -3.76 0.43
CA ILE A 376 15.09 -4.12 -0.92
C ILE A 376 15.58 -2.91 -1.71
N PHE A 377 16.28 -3.17 -2.81
CA PHE A 377 16.86 -2.15 -3.68
C PHE A 377 15.86 -1.56 -4.66
N ALA A 378 15.03 -2.41 -5.28
CA ALA A 378 14.05 -1.96 -6.24
C ALA A 378 12.76 -2.76 -6.15
N SER A 379 11.64 -2.09 -6.42
CA SER A 379 10.32 -2.69 -6.52
C SER A 379 9.77 -2.51 -7.93
N MET A 380 9.36 -3.63 -8.54
CA MET A 380 8.65 -3.67 -9.79
C MET A 380 7.20 -4.10 -9.55
N ALA A 381 6.23 -3.26 -9.93
CA ALA A 381 4.81 -3.50 -9.73
C ALA A 381 4.01 -3.28 -11.03
N TYR A 382 3.46 -4.35 -11.58
CA TYR A 382 2.50 -4.31 -12.67
C TYR A 382 1.09 -4.22 -12.10
N CYS A 383 0.30 -3.24 -12.57
CA CYS A 383 -1.11 -3.00 -12.20
C CYS A 383 -1.43 -3.35 -10.73
N PRO A 384 -0.72 -2.74 -9.75
CA PRO A 384 -0.82 -3.12 -8.36
C PRO A 384 -2.22 -2.83 -7.80
N ILE A 385 -2.93 -3.87 -7.36
CA ILE A 385 -4.19 -3.74 -6.61
C ILE A 385 -3.83 -3.55 -5.14
N THR A 386 -3.61 -2.31 -4.75
CA THR A 386 -3.13 -1.91 -3.42
C THR A 386 -3.92 -0.72 -2.88
N ASN A 387 -3.59 -0.22 -1.68
CA ASN A 387 -4.34 0.85 -1.02
C ASN A 387 -5.83 0.52 -0.92
N LEU A 388 -6.12 -0.74 -0.53
CA LEU A 388 -7.46 -1.34 -0.59
C LEU A 388 -8.51 -0.55 0.19
N GLU A 389 -8.13 0.03 1.32
CA GLU A 389 -9.04 0.86 2.14
C GLU A 389 -9.59 2.10 1.40
N ASN A 390 -8.97 2.48 0.26
CA ASN A 390 -9.38 3.61 -0.59
C ASN A 390 -9.63 3.19 -2.05
N ALA A 391 -9.56 1.89 -2.36
CA ALA A 391 -9.64 1.41 -3.73
C ALA A 391 -11.05 1.52 -4.31
N ASP A 392 -12.09 1.32 -3.49
CA ASP A 392 -13.49 1.51 -3.90
C ASP A 392 -13.75 2.95 -4.32
N MET A 393 -13.33 3.90 -3.51
CA MET A 393 -13.47 5.33 -3.78
C MET A 393 -12.77 5.73 -5.09
N ALA A 394 -11.53 5.26 -5.29
CA ALA A 394 -10.76 5.51 -6.51
C ALA A 394 -11.41 4.87 -7.75
N TYR A 395 -11.99 3.69 -7.59
CA TYR A 395 -12.68 3.00 -8.66
C TYR A 395 -13.96 3.73 -9.08
N GLU A 396 -14.74 4.19 -8.12
CA GLU A 396 -15.95 4.96 -8.37
C GLU A 396 -15.65 6.36 -8.93
N TRP A 397 -14.56 7.01 -8.51
CA TRP A 397 -14.14 8.25 -9.14
C TRP A 397 -13.87 8.08 -10.65
N MET A 398 -13.23 6.98 -11.03
CA MET A 398 -12.88 6.72 -12.42
C MET A 398 -14.05 6.21 -13.25
N PHE A 399 -14.86 5.28 -12.71
CA PHE A 399 -15.88 4.54 -13.46
C PHE A 399 -17.34 4.95 -13.12
N HIS A 400 -17.53 6.05 -12.38
CA HIS A 400 -18.84 6.53 -11.93
C HIS A 400 -19.87 6.66 -13.08
N ASN A 401 -19.45 7.14 -14.24
CA ASN A 401 -20.34 7.35 -15.40
C ASN A 401 -20.71 6.07 -16.17
N ALA A 402 -20.13 4.91 -15.81
CA ALA A 402 -20.51 3.63 -16.41
C ALA A 402 -21.82 3.11 -15.80
N ASN A 403 -22.81 2.83 -16.66
CA ASN A 403 -24.13 2.37 -16.23
C ASN A 403 -24.27 0.85 -16.13
N GLU A 404 -23.25 0.11 -16.54
CA GLU A 404 -23.21 -1.35 -16.53
C GLU A 404 -21.83 -1.83 -16.11
N TYR A 405 -21.77 -2.99 -15.45
CA TYR A 405 -20.53 -3.68 -15.16
C TYR A 405 -20.51 -5.09 -15.78
N TYR A 406 -19.31 -5.59 -16.04
CA TYR A 406 -19.09 -6.83 -16.79
C TYR A 406 -18.30 -7.83 -15.96
N ASN A 407 -18.82 -8.23 -14.81
CA ASN A 407 -18.19 -9.26 -14.01
C ASN A 407 -17.86 -10.45 -14.93
N ALA A 408 -16.58 -10.77 -15.03
CA ALA A 408 -16.18 -12.11 -15.39
C ALA A 408 -16.69 -12.99 -14.24
N GLY A 409 -17.85 -13.60 -14.44
CA GLY A 409 -18.41 -14.56 -13.46
C GLY A 409 -17.32 -15.53 -13.03
N PRO A 410 -17.45 -16.21 -11.87
CA PRO A 410 -16.45 -17.15 -11.40
C PRO A 410 -16.10 -18.06 -12.59
N ALA A 411 -14.83 -18.02 -12.99
CA ALA A 411 -14.37 -18.81 -14.14
C ALA A 411 -14.95 -20.22 -13.96
N ARG A 412 -15.85 -20.62 -14.84
CA ARG A 412 -16.41 -21.96 -14.78
C ARG A 412 -15.23 -22.90 -14.76
N ARG A 413 -14.94 -23.46 -13.58
CA ARG A 413 -13.98 -24.55 -13.45
C ARG A 413 -14.54 -25.67 -14.36
N VAL A 414 -13.99 -25.78 -15.54
CA VAL A 414 -14.08 -27.01 -16.29
C VAL A 414 -13.28 -27.99 -15.42
N PRO A 415 -13.90 -29.09 -14.93
CA PRO A 415 -13.13 -30.10 -14.20
C PRO A 415 -12.00 -30.54 -15.14
N PRO A 416 -10.73 -30.64 -14.64
CA PRO A 416 -9.66 -31.15 -15.45
C PRO A 416 -10.09 -32.56 -15.93
N ALA A 417 -10.06 -32.79 -17.24
CA ALA A 417 -10.14 -34.14 -17.76
C ALA A 417 -9.02 -34.93 -17.07
N ALA A 418 -9.38 -36.03 -16.43
CA ALA A 418 -8.45 -36.92 -15.81
C ALA A 418 -7.37 -37.28 -16.85
N ASN A 419 -6.10 -36.88 -16.55
CA ASN A 419 -4.86 -37.10 -17.33
C ASN A 419 -4.28 -35.89 -18.09
N SER A 420 -4.33 -34.69 -17.52
CA SER A 420 -3.37 -33.66 -17.93
C SER A 420 -2.88 -32.91 -16.68
N ALA A 421 -1.59 -33.04 -16.38
CA ALA A 421 -0.87 -32.23 -15.42
C ALA A 421 -0.77 -30.82 -16.01
N SER A 422 -1.73 -29.96 -15.68
CA SER A 422 -1.67 -28.53 -15.97
C SER A 422 -1.76 -27.76 -14.65
N PRO A 423 -0.89 -26.77 -14.39
CA PRO A 423 -0.86 -26.04 -13.12
C PRO A 423 -2.16 -25.25 -12.95
N VAL A 424 -2.77 -25.45 -11.80
CA VAL A 424 -3.94 -24.69 -11.32
C VAL A 424 -3.47 -23.28 -10.99
N GLY A 425 -3.96 -22.28 -11.71
CA GLY A 425 -3.70 -20.88 -11.35
C GLY A 425 -3.72 -19.85 -12.48
N ALA A 426 -3.93 -20.25 -13.73
CA ALA A 426 -4.06 -19.27 -14.81
C ALA A 426 -5.47 -18.69 -14.82
N VAL A 427 -5.64 -17.46 -14.39
CA VAL A 427 -6.72 -16.59 -14.89
C VAL A 427 -6.43 -16.47 -16.39
N GLN A 428 -7.28 -17.04 -17.24
CA GLN A 428 -7.14 -16.86 -18.67
C GLN A 428 -7.41 -15.40 -19.02
N ASP A 429 -6.35 -14.61 -19.17
CA ASP A 429 -6.41 -13.35 -19.86
C ASP A 429 -6.77 -13.64 -21.33
N ARG A 430 -7.95 -13.21 -21.74
CA ARG A 430 -8.28 -13.13 -23.16
C ARG A 430 -7.30 -12.15 -23.82
N PRO A 431 -6.80 -12.45 -25.03
CA PRO A 431 -6.05 -11.46 -25.80
C PRO A 431 -6.88 -10.17 -25.91
N ALA A 432 -6.23 -9.02 -25.74
CA ALA A 432 -6.88 -7.70 -25.72
C ALA A 432 -7.75 -7.39 -26.94
N ASN A 433 -7.57 -8.13 -28.03
CA ASN A 433 -8.32 -8.01 -29.29
C ASN A 433 -9.35 -9.14 -29.52
N ALA A 434 -9.59 -10.03 -28.55
CA ALA A 434 -10.70 -10.98 -28.71
C ALA A 434 -12.02 -10.20 -28.66
N PRO A 435 -12.95 -10.37 -29.63
CA PRO A 435 -14.27 -9.76 -29.55
C PRO A 435 -14.88 -10.17 -28.21
N VAL A 436 -15.30 -9.17 -27.42
CA VAL A 436 -16.13 -9.41 -26.24
C VAL A 436 -17.47 -9.91 -26.80
N GLU A 437 -17.56 -11.21 -27.08
CA GLU A 437 -18.85 -11.85 -27.32
C GLU A 437 -19.73 -11.54 -26.12
N ALA A 438 -20.67 -10.67 -26.36
CA ALA A 438 -21.90 -10.35 -25.66
C ALA A 438 -22.12 -11.00 -24.27
N ALA A 439 -21.17 -10.90 -23.35
CA ALA A 439 -21.52 -10.96 -21.95
C ALA A 439 -22.47 -9.77 -21.71
N ARG A 440 -23.74 -10.03 -21.44
CA ARG A 440 -24.70 -8.97 -21.11
C ARG A 440 -24.17 -8.28 -19.86
N GLY A 441 -23.93 -6.95 -19.96
CA GLY A 441 -23.59 -6.15 -18.81
C GLY A 441 -24.70 -6.23 -17.76
N THR A 442 -24.35 -6.20 -16.50
CA THR A 442 -25.30 -6.04 -15.41
C THR A 442 -25.49 -4.55 -15.17
N ALA A 443 -26.75 -4.09 -15.23
CA ALA A 443 -27.06 -2.68 -15.00
C ALA A 443 -26.72 -2.28 -13.55
N ILE A 444 -26.16 -1.10 -13.37
CA ILE A 444 -25.98 -0.44 -12.06
C ILE A 444 -27.36 0.00 -11.57
N THR A 445 -27.77 -0.44 -10.37
CA THR A 445 -29.07 -0.06 -9.79
C THR A 445 -29.08 1.41 -9.33
N PRO A 446 -30.26 2.02 -9.09
CA PRO A 446 -30.32 3.36 -8.51
C PRO A 446 -29.55 3.49 -7.20
N GLU A 447 -29.70 2.54 -6.29
CA GLU A 447 -28.99 2.51 -5.00
C GLU A 447 -27.47 2.42 -5.20
N GLN A 448 -27.02 1.59 -6.15
CA GLN A 448 -25.60 1.52 -6.50
C GLN A 448 -25.06 2.82 -7.10
N LYS A 449 -25.91 3.60 -7.80
CA LYS A 449 -25.50 4.92 -8.31
C LYS A 449 -25.32 5.94 -7.19
N GLU A 450 -26.18 5.91 -6.18
CA GLU A 450 -26.05 6.75 -4.98
C GLU A 450 -24.76 6.43 -4.25
N ILE A 451 -24.51 5.16 -3.97
CA ILE A 451 -23.26 4.67 -3.35
C ILE A 451 -22.02 5.07 -4.18
N SER A 452 -22.09 4.91 -5.50
CA SER A 452 -21.01 5.32 -6.41
C SER A 452 -20.74 6.83 -6.34
N ALA A 453 -21.77 7.66 -6.19
CA ALA A 453 -21.63 9.10 -6.04
C ALA A 453 -20.96 9.47 -4.71
N GLU A 454 -21.41 8.87 -3.61
CA GLU A 454 -20.80 9.07 -2.27
C GLU A 454 -19.33 8.65 -2.25
N LEU A 455 -19.00 7.47 -2.81
CA LEU A 455 -17.62 7.00 -2.87
C LEU A 455 -16.72 7.89 -3.73
N LYS A 456 -17.25 8.43 -4.85
CA LYS A 456 -16.55 9.42 -5.68
C LYS A 456 -16.23 10.69 -4.91
N GLU A 457 -17.18 11.21 -4.12
CA GLU A 457 -16.99 12.38 -3.28
C GLU A 457 -15.91 12.12 -2.21
N LYS A 458 -16.01 11.01 -1.49
CA LYS A 458 -15.00 10.59 -0.50
C LYS A 458 -13.60 10.41 -1.12
N PHE A 459 -13.50 9.99 -2.38
CA PHE A 459 -12.21 9.96 -3.08
C PHE A 459 -11.61 11.35 -3.24
N THR A 460 -12.42 12.33 -3.59
CA THR A 460 -11.99 13.73 -3.74
C THR A 460 -11.41 14.27 -2.43
N GLU A 461 -12.08 14.02 -1.31
CA GLU A 461 -11.60 14.40 0.03
C GLU A 461 -10.26 13.69 0.35
N TYR A 462 -10.24 12.37 0.23
CA TYR A 462 -9.04 11.56 0.50
C TYR A 462 -7.84 12.00 -0.32
N LEU A 463 -8.02 12.21 -1.63
CA LEU A 463 -6.93 12.65 -2.51
C LEU A 463 -6.40 14.02 -2.07
N ASN A 464 -7.31 14.95 -1.77
CA ASN A 464 -6.93 16.29 -1.35
C ASN A 464 -6.17 16.29 -0.02
N ASP A 465 -6.47 15.38 0.90
CA ASP A 465 -5.75 15.23 2.16
C ASP A 465 -4.34 14.66 2.01
N LEU A 466 -4.05 13.94 0.93
CA LEU A 466 -2.72 13.41 0.67
C LEU A 466 -1.66 14.47 0.32
N ASP A 467 -2.06 15.69 -0.04
CA ASP A 467 -1.20 16.81 -0.49
C ASP A 467 -0.13 16.38 -1.53
N LEU A 468 -0.55 15.57 -2.50
CA LEU A 468 0.33 15.10 -3.57
C LEU A 468 0.70 16.25 -4.51
N ARG A 469 1.96 16.27 -4.98
CA ARG A 469 2.49 17.34 -5.84
C ARG A 469 3.14 16.77 -7.08
N ASP A 470 2.94 17.47 -8.19
CA ASP A 470 3.63 17.20 -9.46
C ASP A 470 5.13 17.59 -9.40
N SER A 471 5.85 17.42 -10.50
CA SER A 471 7.26 17.77 -10.62
C SER A 471 7.55 19.27 -10.55
N LEU A 472 6.53 20.12 -10.73
CA LEU A 472 6.62 21.58 -10.65
C LEU A 472 6.25 22.10 -9.24
N GLY A 473 5.80 21.19 -8.34
CA GLY A 473 5.35 21.52 -6.99
C GLY A 473 3.88 21.90 -6.88
N ASN A 474 3.09 21.84 -7.99
CA ASN A 474 1.67 22.10 -7.96
C ASN A 474 0.95 20.97 -7.22
N ARG A 475 -0.04 21.34 -6.39
CA ARG A 475 -0.85 20.37 -5.67
C ARG A 475 -1.81 19.67 -6.63
N LEU A 476 -1.70 18.35 -6.71
CA LEU A 476 -2.63 17.52 -7.47
C LEU A 476 -3.92 17.33 -6.67
N ASN A 477 -4.90 18.17 -6.93
CA ASN A 477 -6.18 18.21 -6.23
C ASN A 477 -7.36 17.95 -7.16
N LEU A 478 -8.52 17.68 -6.57
CA LEU A 478 -9.82 17.58 -7.24
C LEU A 478 -10.80 18.57 -6.61
N ALA A 479 -11.66 19.16 -7.44
CA ALA A 479 -12.84 19.88 -7.02
C ALA A 479 -13.99 18.88 -6.70
N PRO A 480 -15.10 19.34 -6.05
CA PRO A 480 -16.19 18.44 -5.67
C PRO A 480 -16.84 17.67 -6.84
N ASP A 481 -16.77 18.20 -8.05
CA ASP A 481 -17.24 17.53 -9.27
C ASP A 481 -16.31 16.40 -9.76
N GLY A 482 -15.12 16.25 -9.13
CA GLY A 482 -14.11 15.27 -9.51
C GLY A 482 -13.16 15.72 -10.60
N TYR A 483 -13.16 17.03 -10.98
CA TYR A 483 -12.22 17.64 -11.92
C TYR A 483 -11.08 18.35 -11.18
N GLY A 484 -9.96 18.57 -11.84
CA GLY A 484 -8.83 19.30 -11.30
C GLY A 484 -7.48 18.75 -11.76
N LEU A 485 -6.38 19.27 -11.20
CA LEU A 485 -5.02 18.94 -11.64
C LEU A 485 -4.69 17.45 -11.52
N PHE A 486 -5.31 16.71 -10.59
CA PHE A 486 -5.09 15.27 -10.53
C PHE A 486 -5.73 14.55 -11.72
N ARG A 487 -6.92 14.98 -12.16
CA ARG A 487 -7.55 14.41 -13.36
C ARG A 487 -6.70 14.71 -14.61
N GLU A 488 -6.25 15.95 -14.77
CA GLU A 488 -5.36 16.33 -15.88
C GLU A 488 -4.06 15.51 -15.87
N TYR A 489 -3.52 15.24 -14.69
CA TYR A 489 -2.35 14.35 -14.54
C TYR A 489 -2.68 12.91 -15.00
N ILE A 490 -3.83 12.35 -14.62
CA ILE A 490 -4.27 11.02 -15.11
C ILE A 490 -4.44 11.02 -16.64
N GLU A 491 -5.07 12.03 -17.20
CA GLU A 491 -5.25 12.18 -18.66
C GLU A 491 -3.90 12.28 -19.38
N SER A 492 -2.95 13.02 -18.82
CA SER A 492 -1.59 13.15 -19.39
C SER A 492 -0.85 11.81 -19.49
N LEU A 493 -1.07 10.87 -18.54
CA LEU A 493 -0.48 9.54 -18.57
C LEU A 493 -1.02 8.69 -19.75
N TYR A 494 -2.31 8.83 -20.07
CA TYR A 494 -2.89 8.17 -21.24
C TYR A 494 -2.41 8.79 -22.54
N LEU A 495 -2.26 10.13 -22.59
CA LEU A 495 -1.72 10.83 -23.76
C LEU A 495 -0.26 10.45 -24.00
N GLU A 496 0.56 10.34 -22.95
CA GLU A 496 1.94 9.86 -23.06
C GLU A 496 1.98 8.42 -23.59
N ALA A 497 1.11 7.55 -23.11
CA ALA A 497 1.02 6.17 -23.60
C ALA A 497 0.61 6.11 -25.09
N ALA A 498 -0.36 6.93 -25.48
CA ALA A 498 -0.80 7.03 -26.87
C ALA A 498 0.30 7.59 -27.78
N GLN A 499 1.04 8.61 -27.33
CA GLN A 499 2.16 9.17 -28.07
C GLN A 499 3.27 8.14 -28.28
N ASN A 500 3.64 7.40 -27.22
CA ASN A 500 4.62 6.33 -27.35
C ASN A 500 4.18 5.25 -28.37
N ALA A 501 2.89 4.92 -28.43
CA ALA A 501 2.35 4.00 -29.42
C ALA A 501 2.46 4.56 -30.84
N ILE A 502 2.12 5.84 -31.04
CA ILE A 502 2.29 6.54 -32.32
C ILE A 502 3.77 6.53 -32.76
N ASP A 503 4.70 6.89 -31.87
CA ASP A 503 6.13 6.97 -32.13
C ASP A 503 6.74 5.61 -32.50
N THR A 504 6.15 4.52 -31.98
CA THR A 504 6.53 3.13 -32.32
C THR A 504 5.81 2.57 -33.55
N GLY A 505 4.92 3.36 -34.16
CA GLY A 505 4.22 3.00 -35.40
C GLY A 505 2.93 2.19 -35.20
N GLU A 506 2.37 2.18 -34.00
CA GLU A 506 1.09 1.55 -33.74
C GLU A 506 -0.08 2.38 -34.29
N ASP A 507 -1.08 1.71 -34.86
CA ASP A 507 -2.30 2.36 -35.38
C ASP A 507 -3.28 2.71 -34.25
N VAL A 508 -3.30 3.96 -33.86
CA VAL A 508 -4.24 4.50 -32.86
C VAL A 508 -5.53 5.09 -33.45
N SER A 509 -5.69 5.06 -34.80
CA SER A 509 -6.80 5.73 -35.53
C SER A 509 -8.20 5.22 -35.15
N LYS A 510 -8.31 4.01 -34.62
CA LYS A 510 -9.59 3.40 -34.19
C LYS A 510 -9.96 3.74 -32.73
N THR A 511 -9.13 4.52 -32.05
CA THR A 511 -9.34 4.87 -30.65
C THR A 511 -10.28 6.08 -30.54
N SER A 512 -11.57 5.84 -30.36
CA SER A 512 -12.63 6.88 -30.43
C SER A 512 -12.54 7.95 -29.33
N TRP A 513 -11.84 7.71 -28.25
CA TRP A 513 -11.66 8.62 -27.13
C TRP A 513 -10.37 9.45 -27.23
N LEU A 514 -9.52 9.20 -28.24
CA LEU A 514 -8.27 9.91 -28.47
C LEU A 514 -8.39 10.88 -29.68
N THR A 515 -7.87 12.07 -29.53
CA THR A 515 -7.69 13.02 -30.63
C THR A 515 -6.21 13.13 -30.94
N VAL A 516 -5.87 12.87 -32.22
CA VAL A 516 -4.50 13.02 -32.76
C VAL A 516 -4.50 14.14 -33.78
N SER A 517 -3.54 15.07 -33.68
CA SER A 517 -3.30 16.15 -34.66
C SER A 517 -1.82 16.12 -35.03
N ASP A 518 -1.56 16.06 -36.33
CA ASP A 518 -0.20 16.07 -36.89
C ASP A 518 0.75 15.05 -36.23
N GLY A 519 0.23 13.83 -35.97
CA GLY A 519 1.01 12.77 -35.33
C GLY A 519 1.20 12.93 -33.82
N THR A 520 0.55 13.90 -33.20
CA THR A 520 0.61 14.17 -31.77
C THR A 520 -0.71 13.83 -31.10
N ALA A 521 -0.67 13.07 -30.00
CA ALA A 521 -1.82 12.80 -29.13
C ALA A 521 -2.10 14.06 -28.29
N VAL A 522 -3.16 14.82 -28.65
CA VAL A 522 -3.41 16.16 -28.09
C VAL A 522 -4.54 16.20 -27.04
N HIS A 523 -5.45 15.24 -27.07
CA HIS A 523 -6.58 15.24 -26.14
C HIS A 523 -7.18 13.86 -26.02
N MET A 524 -7.65 13.52 -24.82
CA MET A 524 -8.51 12.37 -24.57
C MET A 524 -9.87 12.80 -24.04
N ASP A 525 -10.91 12.15 -24.53
CA ASP A 525 -12.26 12.26 -23.97
C ASP A 525 -12.42 11.15 -22.92
N PHE A 526 -12.31 11.54 -21.65
CA PHE A 526 -12.31 10.61 -20.54
C PHE A 526 -13.63 9.83 -20.42
N ASP A 527 -14.76 10.46 -20.69
CA ASP A 527 -16.07 9.80 -20.62
C ASP A 527 -16.23 8.77 -21.75
N LYS A 528 -15.76 9.09 -22.96
CA LYS A 528 -15.69 8.10 -24.04
C LYS A 528 -14.70 6.99 -23.75
N TYR A 529 -13.57 7.30 -23.07
CA TYR A 529 -12.64 6.28 -22.61
C TYR A 529 -13.36 5.29 -21.69
N VAL A 530 -14.01 5.77 -20.62
CA VAL A 530 -14.75 4.92 -19.67
C VAL A 530 -15.84 4.11 -20.38
N ALA A 531 -16.58 4.73 -21.30
CA ALA A 531 -17.61 4.06 -22.08
C ALA A 531 -17.05 2.96 -23.00
N THR A 532 -15.80 3.12 -23.50
CA THR A 532 -15.11 2.16 -24.36
C THR A 532 -14.54 1.00 -23.56
N VAL A 533 -13.80 1.30 -22.49
CA VAL A 533 -13.14 0.30 -21.64
C VAL A 533 -14.18 -0.46 -20.82
N LYS A 534 -15.26 0.20 -20.40
CA LYS A 534 -16.35 -0.32 -19.57
C LYS A 534 -15.86 -0.74 -18.18
N ARG A 535 -16.66 -0.61 -17.17
CA ARG A 535 -16.28 -1.09 -15.84
C ARG A 535 -16.41 -2.61 -15.73
N LEU A 536 -15.51 -3.24 -14.99
CA LEU A 536 -15.52 -4.68 -14.77
C LEU A 536 -16.33 -5.06 -13.53
N LYS A 537 -16.19 -4.34 -12.44
CA LYS A 537 -16.70 -4.69 -11.11
C LYS A 537 -18.00 -3.93 -10.79
N GLY A 538 -18.84 -4.51 -9.93
CA GLY A 538 -20.03 -3.87 -9.35
C GLY A 538 -19.67 -2.73 -8.39
N VAL A 539 -20.65 -2.27 -7.62
CA VAL A 539 -20.51 -1.23 -6.61
C VAL A 539 -20.86 -1.84 -5.25
N PRO A 540 -19.92 -1.79 -4.26
CA PRO A 540 -18.51 -1.42 -4.35
C PRO A 540 -17.66 -2.47 -5.08
N ALA A 541 -16.46 -2.08 -5.50
CA ALA A 541 -15.61 -2.91 -6.36
C ALA A 541 -14.74 -3.93 -5.58
N PHE A 542 -14.39 -3.65 -4.32
CA PHE A 542 -13.43 -4.41 -3.51
C PHE A 542 -13.99 -4.83 -2.16
N ASP A 543 -14.55 -3.92 -1.34
CA ASP A 543 -15.14 -4.25 -0.04
C ASP A 543 -16.65 -4.51 -0.22
N ALA A 544 -16.99 -5.71 -0.66
CA ALA A 544 -18.37 -6.09 -0.96
C ALA A 544 -19.25 -6.05 0.31
N PHE A 545 -20.45 -5.46 0.22
CA PHE A 545 -21.37 -5.32 1.36
C PHE A 545 -21.87 -6.65 1.93
N ASP A 546 -21.82 -7.72 1.14
CA ASP A 546 -22.09 -9.11 1.56
C ASP A 546 -20.82 -9.87 1.98
N MET A 547 -19.65 -9.19 2.03
CA MET A 547 -18.34 -9.74 2.32
C MET A 547 -17.92 -10.92 1.42
N THR A 548 -18.37 -10.99 0.17
CA THR A 548 -18.04 -12.11 -0.74
C THR A 548 -16.83 -11.87 -1.62
N SER A 549 -16.22 -10.68 -1.61
CA SER A 549 -15.06 -10.37 -2.44
C SER A 549 -13.81 -11.16 -2.01
N GLY A 550 -12.83 -11.23 -2.91
CA GLY A 550 -11.52 -11.77 -2.60
C GLY A 550 -10.78 -10.97 -1.53
N GLU A 551 -10.96 -9.67 -1.56
CA GLU A 551 -10.36 -8.73 -0.64
C GLU A 551 -10.98 -8.84 0.76
N ASN A 552 -12.32 -9.02 0.88
CA ASN A 552 -12.95 -9.38 2.17
C ASN A 552 -12.36 -10.66 2.75
N ASN A 553 -12.10 -11.66 1.87
CA ASN A 553 -11.48 -12.91 2.30
C ASN A 553 -10.03 -12.74 2.72
N GLU A 554 -9.26 -11.84 2.07
CA GLU A 554 -7.88 -11.51 2.48
C GLU A 554 -7.84 -10.94 3.90
N PHE A 555 -8.78 -10.05 4.24
CA PHE A 555 -8.85 -9.42 5.56
C PHE A 555 -9.54 -10.26 6.65
N GLY A 556 -9.90 -11.50 6.38
CA GLY A 556 -10.36 -12.45 7.37
C GLY A 556 -9.34 -12.73 8.48
N THR A 557 -9.70 -13.62 9.39
CA THR A 557 -8.81 -14.12 10.46
C THR A 557 -8.70 -15.65 10.40
N TYR A 558 -7.90 -16.23 11.28
CA TYR A 558 -7.73 -17.69 11.37
C TYR A 558 -9.04 -18.47 11.58
N ASP A 559 -10.09 -17.82 12.14
CA ASP A 559 -11.41 -18.42 12.49
C ASP A 559 -12.59 -17.74 11.79
N ILE A 560 -12.41 -16.55 11.22
CA ILE A 560 -13.44 -15.79 10.49
C ILE A 560 -12.95 -15.55 9.06
N PRO A 561 -13.56 -16.18 8.07
CA PRO A 561 -13.00 -16.21 6.72
C PRO A 561 -13.05 -14.86 6.00
N ASN A 562 -14.05 -14.03 6.25
CA ASN A 562 -14.27 -12.78 5.52
C ASN A 562 -14.58 -11.63 6.48
N LYS A 563 -14.06 -10.42 6.18
CA LYS A 563 -14.35 -9.20 6.93
C LYS A 563 -14.38 -7.99 6.02
N HIS A 564 -15.15 -6.97 6.41
CA HIS A 564 -15.00 -5.63 5.89
C HIS A 564 -13.64 -5.05 6.29
N PHE A 565 -13.10 -4.18 5.45
CA PHE A 565 -11.84 -3.46 5.73
C PHE A 565 -11.99 -1.95 5.56
N THR A 566 -13.21 -1.47 5.26
CA THR A 566 -13.58 -0.04 5.23
C THR A 566 -14.76 0.20 6.17
N ARG A 567 -14.75 1.35 6.85
CA ARG A 567 -15.88 1.77 7.70
C ARG A 567 -17.13 1.94 6.84
N TYR A 568 -16.99 2.50 5.64
CA TYR A 568 -18.08 2.70 4.70
C TYR A 568 -18.82 1.40 4.36
N ALA A 569 -18.08 0.34 4.02
CA ALA A 569 -18.72 -0.96 3.71
C ALA A 569 -19.37 -1.60 4.94
N LEU A 570 -18.80 -1.42 6.14
CA LEU A 570 -19.42 -1.89 7.37
C LEU A 570 -20.76 -1.18 7.62
N GLU A 571 -20.86 0.13 7.38
CA GLU A 571 -22.09 0.93 7.54
C GLU A 571 -23.19 0.57 6.53
N HIS A 572 -22.80 0.01 5.39
CA HIS A 572 -23.70 -0.47 4.34
C HIS A 572 -23.76 -2.02 4.29
N SER A 573 -23.27 -2.70 5.33
CA SER A 573 -23.21 -4.16 5.36
C SER A 573 -24.61 -4.79 5.22
N GLN A 574 -24.68 -5.83 4.40
CA GLN A 574 -25.89 -6.65 4.30
C GLN A 574 -26.01 -7.68 5.43
N LEU A 575 -24.98 -7.85 6.24
CA LEU A 575 -24.88 -8.88 7.29
C LEU A 575 -25.03 -8.32 8.69
N VAL A 576 -24.85 -7.02 8.88
CA VAL A 576 -24.95 -6.34 10.18
C VAL A 576 -25.43 -4.90 9.97
N THR A 577 -26.32 -4.45 10.85
CA THR A 577 -26.76 -3.05 10.85
C THR A 577 -25.90 -2.25 11.82
N VAL A 578 -25.18 -1.28 11.28
CA VAL A 578 -24.33 -0.35 12.05
C VAL A 578 -24.79 1.07 11.71
N PRO A 579 -24.97 1.97 12.69
CA PRO A 579 -25.26 3.37 12.41
C PRO A 579 -24.13 4.02 11.60
N LYS A 580 -24.49 4.94 10.72
CA LYS A 580 -23.52 5.76 10.00
C LYS A 580 -22.78 6.68 10.99
N GLU A 581 -21.50 6.92 10.73
CA GLU A 581 -20.66 7.75 11.61
C GLU A 581 -21.21 9.17 11.77
N GLU A 582 -21.76 9.72 10.71
CA GLU A 582 -22.42 11.04 10.72
C GLU A 582 -23.67 11.06 11.60
N GLU A 583 -24.51 10.02 11.52
CA GLU A 583 -25.70 9.85 12.37
C GLU A 583 -25.29 9.68 13.85
N GLU A 584 -24.26 8.90 14.13
CA GLU A 584 -23.73 8.73 15.48
C GLU A 584 -23.24 10.06 16.07
N LYS A 585 -22.59 10.89 15.26
CA LYS A 585 -22.13 12.22 15.67
C LYS A 585 -23.28 13.16 15.96
N GLU A 586 -24.28 13.25 15.08
CA GLU A 586 -25.47 14.08 15.29
C GLU A 586 -26.25 13.66 16.55
N ILE A 587 -26.44 12.35 16.73
CA ILE A 587 -27.09 11.79 17.94
C ILE A 587 -26.27 12.15 19.19
N ALA A 588 -24.94 12.06 19.13
CA ALA A 588 -24.06 12.40 20.25
C ALA A 588 -24.15 13.89 20.61
N GLU A 589 -24.17 14.78 19.62
CA GLU A 589 -24.31 16.22 19.81
C GLU A 589 -25.67 16.59 20.41
N GLU A 590 -26.76 15.97 19.93
CA GLU A 590 -28.10 16.18 20.49
C GLU A 590 -28.21 15.67 21.94
N LYS A 591 -27.68 14.48 22.23
CA LYS A 591 -27.61 13.94 23.59
C LYS A 591 -26.80 14.85 24.52
N ALA A 592 -25.67 15.41 24.04
CA ALA A 592 -24.87 16.37 24.80
C ALA A 592 -25.67 17.65 25.11
N ARG A 593 -26.44 18.15 24.15
CA ARG A 593 -27.31 19.32 24.35
C ARG A 593 -28.37 19.04 25.40
N GLN A 594 -29.10 17.93 25.27
CA GLN A 594 -30.12 17.51 26.23
C GLN A 594 -29.55 17.36 27.65
N TYR A 595 -28.39 16.73 27.76
CA TYR A 595 -27.71 16.57 29.04
C TYR A 595 -27.35 17.90 29.70
N ASN A 596 -26.87 18.88 28.97
CA ASN A 596 -26.50 20.18 29.50
C ASN A 596 -27.71 20.99 30.00
N LEU A 597 -28.88 20.82 29.37
CA LEU A 597 -30.12 21.50 29.73
C LEU A 597 -30.87 20.83 30.87
N ALA A 598 -30.58 19.57 31.17
CA ALA A 598 -31.32 18.75 32.13
C ALA A 598 -31.05 19.12 33.58
N SER A 599 -32.04 18.93 34.44
CA SER A 599 -31.94 18.99 35.92
C SER A 599 -31.00 17.90 36.46
N PRO A 600 -30.54 17.98 37.74
CA PRO A 600 -29.69 16.98 38.32
C PRO A 600 -30.26 15.55 38.30
N VAL A 601 -31.55 15.37 38.45
CA VAL A 601 -32.23 14.05 38.38
C VAL A 601 -32.24 13.56 36.91
N GLU A 602 -32.67 14.40 35.97
CA GLU A 602 -32.71 14.07 34.55
C GLU A 602 -31.33 13.73 33.99
N LYS A 603 -30.26 14.40 34.43
CA LYS A 603 -28.88 14.04 34.08
C LYS A 603 -28.55 12.59 34.45
N ARG A 604 -28.99 12.10 35.62
CA ARG A 604 -28.76 10.70 36.02
C ARG A 604 -29.61 9.74 35.17
N GLN A 605 -30.83 10.13 34.86
CA GLN A 605 -31.70 9.33 33.98
C GLN A 605 -31.09 9.21 32.57
N LEU A 606 -30.63 10.30 32.00
CA LEU A 606 -29.94 10.32 30.67
C LEU A 606 -28.65 9.48 30.71
N ARG A 607 -27.85 9.59 31.77
CA ARG A 607 -26.63 8.76 31.92
C ARG A 607 -26.97 7.27 32.01
N LYS A 608 -28.02 6.90 32.74
CA LYS A 608 -28.47 5.51 32.82
C LYS A 608 -28.93 5.01 31.46
N ALA A 609 -29.83 5.74 30.80
CA ALA A 609 -30.34 5.39 29.47
C ALA A 609 -29.22 5.26 28.41
N ASN A 610 -28.25 6.19 28.43
CA ASN A 610 -27.10 6.12 27.50
C ASN A 610 -26.25 4.87 27.79
N LEU A 611 -26.04 4.52 29.07
CA LEU A 611 -25.27 3.32 29.42
C LEU A 611 -26.00 2.03 29.02
N GLU A 612 -27.32 1.98 29.18
CA GLU A 612 -28.16 0.86 28.73
C GLU A 612 -28.10 0.69 27.22
N GLU A 613 -28.18 1.80 26.47
CA GLU A 613 -28.03 1.80 25.00
C GLU A 613 -26.62 1.35 24.54
N GLN A 614 -25.58 1.83 25.22
CA GLN A 614 -24.21 1.39 24.95
C GLN A 614 -24.05 -0.12 25.22
N MET A 615 -24.64 -0.65 26.29
CA MET A 615 -24.59 -2.08 26.58
C MET A 615 -25.28 -2.91 25.48
N GLU A 616 -26.37 -2.43 24.90
CA GLU A 616 -26.98 -3.10 23.73
C GLU A 616 -26.08 -3.06 22.49
N LYS A 617 -25.44 -1.91 22.22
CA LYS A 617 -24.45 -1.79 21.14
C LYS A 617 -23.23 -2.69 21.38
N ASP A 618 -22.75 -2.79 22.62
CA ASP A 618 -21.60 -3.62 22.98
C ASP A 618 -21.87 -5.13 22.78
N LYS A 619 -23.13 -5.56 22.78
CA LYS A 619 -23.51 -6.95 22.46
C LYS A 619 -23.21 -7.29 21.00
N LEU A 620 -23.19 -6.30 20.13
CA LEU A 620 -22.80 -6.47 18.74
C LEU A 620 -21.27 -6.52 18.65
N ASP A 621 -20.71 -7.70 18.35
CA ASP A 621 -19.26 -7.84 18.16
C ASP A 621 -18.83 -7.41 16.75
N LEU A 622 -18.60 -6.12 16.57
CA LEU A 622 -18.14 -5.58 15.29
C LEU A 622 -16.79 -6.19 14.85
N SER A 623 -15.99 -6.72 15.78
CA SER A 623 -14.73 -7.39 15.44
C SER A 623 -14.92 -8.66 14.60
N GLN A 624 -16.15 -9.21 14.55
CA GLN A 624 -16.50 -10.31 13.66
C GLN A 624 -16.67 -9.85 12.21
N TYR A 625 -17.02 -8.59 12.00
CA TYR A 625 -17.37 -8.03 10.70
C TYR A 625 -16.28 -7.10 10.15
N MET A 626 -15.50 -6.45 11.00
CA MET A 626 -14.47 -5.49 10.61
C MET A 626 -13.07 -6.03 10.88
N ALA A 627 -12.17 -5.85 9.90
CA ALA A 627 -10.76 -6.17 10.05
C ALA A 627 -10.08 -5.22 11.05
N ASN A 628 -9.03 -5.71 11.71
CA ASN A 628 -8.25 -4.89 12.62
C ASN A 628 -7.51 -3.78 11.86
N GLY A 629 -7.62 -2.52 12.32
CA GLY A 629 -7.01 -1.36 11.67
C GLY A 629 -5.49 -1.46 11.50
N ARG A 630 -4.79 -2.17 12.42
CA ARG A 630 -3.35 -2.45 12.25
C ARG A 630 -3.09 -3.36 11.06
N ILE A 631 -3.93 -4.38 10.82
CA ILE A 631 -3.80 -5.27 9.66
C ILE A 631 -4.07 -4.49 8.37
N ILE A 632 -5.12 -3.66 8.35
CA ILE A 632 -5.43 -2.79 7.21
C ILE A 632 -4.22 -1.90 6.88
N LYS A 633 -3.65 -1.24 7.90
CA LYS A 633 -2.41 -0.44 7.75
C LYS A 633 -1.28 -1.27 7.17
N MET A 634 -1.06 -2.49 7.65
CA MET A 634 0.03 -3.39 7.22
C MET A 634 -0.11 -3.82 5.76
N MET A 635 -1.30 -3.75 5.17
CA MET A 635 -1.55 -4.06 3.76
C MET A 635 -1.51 -2.84 2.84
N ASN A 636 -1.24 -1.63 3.37
CA ASN A 636 -1.24 -0.39 2.58
C ASN A 636 0.14 0.27 2.51
N PRO A 637 0.85 0.23 1.37
CA PRO A 637 2.17 0.86 1.21
C PRO A 637 2.14 2.38 1.43
N MET A 638 1.00 3.04 1.13
CA MET A 638 0.82 4.49 1.30
C MET A 638 0.98 4.94 2.76
N ARG A 639 0.75 4.05 3.73
CA ARG A 639 0.88 4.31 5.17
C ARG A 639 2.34 4.28 5.68
N TYR A 640 3.30 3.84 4.84
CA TYR A 640 4.70 3.67 5.22
C TYR A 640 5.66 4.62 4.48
N ILE A 641 5.31 5.02 3.24
CA ILE A 641 6.13 5.92 2.44
C ILE A 641 6.24 7.29 3.13
N GLY A 642 7.48 7.74 3.38
CA GLY A 642 7.79 8.97 4.11
C GLY A 642 7.97 8.77 5.62
N ASN A 643 7.73 7.57 6.15
CA ASN A 643 8.01 7.27 7.56
C ASN A 643 9.53 7.11 7.77
N PRO A 644 10.18 7.91 8.65
CA PRO A 644 11.63 7.87 8.87
C PRO A 644 12.11 6.57 9.53
N ASP A 645 11.23 5.81 10.20
CA ASP A 645 11.54 4.53 10.84
C ASP A 645 11.52 3.34 9.86
N VAL A 646 11.14 3.57 8.61
CA VAL A 646 10.97 2.54 7.58
C VAL A 646 11.90 2.80 6.40
N GLN A 647 12.46 1.75 5.84
CA GLN A 647 13.33 1.84 4.67
C GLN A 647 12.54 1.58 3.40
N THR A 648 12.07 2.64 2.75
CA THR A 648 11.43 2.56 1.44
C THR A 648 12.51 2.35 0.35
N ALA A 649 12.30 1.39 -0.55
CA ALA A 649 13.19 1.10 -1.66
C ALA A 649 13.50 2.37 -2.47
N PRO A 650 14.77 2.59 -2.91
CA PRO A 650 15.15 3.79 -3.64
C PRO A 650 14.65 3.82 -5.08
N HIS A 651 14.41 2.66 -5.70
CA HIS A 651 14.04 2.54 -7.12
C HIS A 651 12.71 1.83 -7.31
N TRP A 652 11.87 2.40 -8.17
CA TRP A 652 10.53 1.89 -8.44
C TRP A 652 10.24 1.87 -9.93
N ARG A 653 9.68 0.77 -10.41
CA ARG A 653 9.10 0.68 -11.73
C ARG A 653 7.65 0.25 -11.59
N ILE A 654 6.72 1.07 -12.05
CA ILE A 654 5.28 0.83 -11.95
C ILE A 654 4.71 0.85 -13.36
N ARG A 655 3.90 -0.12 -13.69
CA ARG A 655 3.19 -0.23 -14.96
C ARG A 655 1.71 -0.43 -14.74
N HIS A 656 0.89 0.14 -15.62
CA HIS A 656 -0.56 -0.04 -15.65
C HIS A 656 -1.02 -0.10 -17.09
N GLY A 657 -1.91 -1.04 -17.42
CA GLY A 657 -2.43 -1.15 -18.79
C GLY A 657 -3.41 -0.03 -19.11
N ALA A 658 -3.33 0.53 -20.33
CA ALA A 658 -4.28 1.57 -20.77
C ALA A 658 -5.74 1.08 -20.83
N LEU A 659 -5.96 -0.22 -20.89
CA LEU A 659 -7.27 -0.86 -20.91
C LEU A 659 -7.58 -1.64 -19.62
N ASP A 660 -6.79 -1.39 -18.56
CA ASP A 660 -7.03 -2.02 -17.26
C ASP A 660 -8.32 -1.48 -16.63
N ARG A 661 -9.14 -2.40 -16.15
CA ARG A 661 -10.42 -2.12 -15.49
C ARG A 661 -10.64 -2.94 -14.23
N ASP A 662 -9.60 -3.69 -13.79
CA ASP A 662 -9.60 -4.39 -12.52
C ASP A 662 -9.32 -3.45 -11.35
N THR A 663 -8.52 -2.40 -11.60
CA THR A 663 -8.29 -1.29 -10.66
C THR A 663 -8.26 0.04 -11.39
N ALA A 664 -8.51 1.13 -10.68
CA ALA A 664 -8.40 2.48 -11.23
C ALA A 664 -6.93 2.89 -11.37
N LEU A 665 -6.57 3.54 -12.49
CA LEU A 665 -5.24 4.12 -12.69
C LEU A 665 -4.85 5.10 -11.57
N ALA A 666 -5.83 5.70 -10.89
CA ALA A 666 -5.62 6.58 -9.74
C ALA A 666 -4.78 5.91 -8.63
N ILE A 667 -4.95 4.60 -8.38
CA ILE A 667 -4.22 3.87 -7.34
C ILE A 667 -2.71 3.84 -7.59
N PRO A 668 -2.20 3.29 -8.72
CA PRO A 668 -0.76 3.33 -9.01
C PRO A 668 -0.23 4.74 -9.25
N ALA A 669 -1.04 5.67 -9.74
CA ALA A 669 -0.67 7.07 -9.91
C ALA A 669 -0.38 7.77 -8.59
N MET A 670 -1.29 7.65 -7.60
CA MET A 670 -1.06 8.16 -6.23
C MET A 670 0.19 7.55 -5.61
N LEU A 671 0.39 6.23 -5.74
CA LEU A 671 1.60 5.55 -5.26
C LEU A 671 2.86 6.15 -5.89
N ALA A 672 2.87 6.31 -7.20
CA ALA A 672 4.01 6.86 -7.94
C ALA A 672 4.32 8.30 -7.53
N VAL A 673 3.31 9.16 -7.41
CA VAL A 673 3.49 10.55 -6.98
C VAL A 673 3.98 10.62 -5.54
N LYS A 674 3.38 9.86 -4.62
CA LYS A 674 3.82 9.84 -3.21
C LYS A 674 5.27 9.40 -3.08
N LEU A 675 5.70 8.41 -3.84
CA LEU A 675 7.10 7.98 -3.89
C LEU A 675 8.02 9.09 -4.39
N LYS A 676 7.66 9.77 -5.50
CA LYS A 676 8.40 10.92 -6.04
C LYS A 676 8.49 12.06 -5.01
N ASN A 677 7.40 12.37 -4.31
CA ASN A 677 7.36 13.39 -3.27
C ASN A 677 8.22 13.03 -2.03
N ASN A 678 8.67 11.77 -1.93
CA ASN A 678 9.59 11.28 -0.90
C ASN A 678 10.96 10.89 -1.48
N ASP A 679 11.41 11.57 -2.53
CA ASP A 679 12.73 11.44 -3.13
C ASP A 679 13.07 10.02 -3.63
N LYS A 680 12.08 9.27 -4.12
CA LYS A 680 12.32 7.97 -4.74
C LYS A 680 12.40 8.11 -6.26
N ALA A 681 13.30 7.33 -6.86
CA ALA A 681 13.41 7.24 -8.31
C ALA A 681 12.28 6.35 -8.84
N VAL A 682 11.33 6.94 -9.57
CA VAL A 682 10.11 6.26 -10.04
C VAL A 682 10.01 6.35 -11.56
N ASP A 683 10.01 5.19 -12.21
CA ASP A 683 9.62 4.98 -13.60
C ASP A 683 8.17 4.47 -13.63
N PHE A 684 7.21 5.38 -13.86
CA PHE A 684 5.80 5.07 -13.95
C PHE A 684 5.29 5.33 -15.36
N LYS A 685 4.66 4.31 -15.97
CA LYS A 685 4.10 4.41 -17.32
C LYS A 685 2.78 3.65 -17.43
N VAL A 686 1.90 4.16 -18.27
CA VAL A 686 0.73 3.45 -18.78
C VAL A 686 1.15 2.71 -20.05
N ALA A 687 0.78 1.43 -20.15
CA ALA A 687 1.12 0.57 -21.29
C ALA A 687 -0.05 0.55 -22.28
N TRP A 688 0.18 1.07 -23.49
CA TRP A 688 -0.81 1.11 -24.55
C TRP A 688 -1.22 -0.30 -25.00
N GLY A 689 -2.51 -0.52 -25.28
CA GLY A 689 -3.02 -1.80 -25.77
C GLY A 689 -3.14 -2.92 -24.74
N TYR A 690 -2.63 -2.74 -23.51
CA TYR A 690 -2.68 -3.75 -22.46
C TYR A 690 -3.83 -3.50 -21.48
N GLY A 691 -4.46 -4.59 -21.03
CA GLY A 691 -5.38 -4.62 -19.91
C GLY A 691 -4.64 -4.93 -18.60
N HIS A 692 -5.29 -5.71 -17.72
CA HIS A 692 -4.74 -6.14 -16.42
C HIS A 692 -3.71 -7.27 -16.63
N ALA A 693 -2.45 -6.91 -16.88
CA ALA A 693 -1.38 -7.84 -17.24
C ALA A 693 -0.01 -7.40 -16.71
N GLY A 694 0.95 -8.32 -16.73
CA GLY A 694 2.36 -8.05 -16.40
C GLY A 694 3.30 -8.83 -17.31
N ASP A 695 4.60 -8.59 -17.16
CA ASP A 695 5.70 -9.26 -17.89
C ASP A 695 5.65 -9.12 -19.41
N TYR A 696 4.93 -8.13 -19.93
CA TYR A 696 4.79 -7.87 -21.35
C TYR A 696 5.97 -7.07 -21.94
N ASP A 697 6.84 -6.52 -21.11
CA ASP A 697 7.96 -5.66 -21.48
C ASP A 697 9.28 -6.07 -20.79
N LEU A 698 9.57 -7.36 -20.73
CA LEU A 698 10.76 -7.92 -20.08
C LEU A 698 12.08 -7.30 -20.57
N PRO A 699 12.30 -7.05 -21.88
CA PRO A 699 13.50 -6.38 -22.36
C PRO A 699 13.68 -4.98 -21.72
N GLU A 700 12.62 -4.18 -21.62
CA GLU A 700 12.66 -2.86 -20.98
C GLU A 700 12.86 -2.95 -19.48
N LEU A 701 12.19 -3.91 -18.82
CA LEU A 701 12.37 -4.19 -17.40
C LEU A 701 13.83 -4.45 -17.08
N PHE A 702 14.47 -5.38 -17.80
CA PHE A 702 15.85 -5.75 -17.53
C PHE A 702 16.85 -4.67 -17.98
N ALA A 703 16.57 -3.91 -19.04
CA ALA A 703 17.35 -2.73 -19.38
C ALA A 703 17.30 -1.65 -18.28
N TRP A 704 16.14 -1.44 -17.65
CA TRP A 704 15.97 -0.54 -16.53
C TRP A 704 16.71 -1.02 -15.27
N THR A 705 16.53 -2.30 -14.89
CA THR A 705 17.21 -2.88 -13.72
C THR A 705 18.73 -2.91 -13.89
N ASP A 706 19.24 -3.25 -15.06
CA ASP A 706 20.66 -3.20 -15.40
C ASP A 706 21.25 -1.80 -15.20
N ARG A 707 20.56 -0.79 -15.70
CA ARG A 707 21.00 0.61 -15.57
C ARG A 707 21.16 1.02 -14.12
N ILE A 708 20.15 0.77 -13.27
CA ILE A 708 20.20 1.15 -11.85
C ILE A 708 21.24 0.33 -11.07
N CYS A 709 21.40 -0.96 -11.37
CA CYS A 709 22.40 -1.82 -10.75
C CYS A 709 23.84 -1.39 -11.14
N LYS A 710 24.10 -1.10 -12.41
CA LYS A 710 25.40 -0.65 -12.88
C LYS A 710 25.79 0.74 -12.36
N ILE A 711 24.80 1.64 -12.16
CA ILE A 711 25.04 2.93 -11.50
C ILE A 711 25.44 2.69 -10.03
N LYS A 712 24.76 1.81 -9.32
CA LYS A 712 25.10 1.44 -7.95
C LYS A 712 26.51 0.87 -7.86
N ASP A 713 26.92 -0.06 -8.74
CA ASP A 713 28.27 -0.63 -8.75
C ASP A 713 29.35 0.42 -8.93
N LYS A 714 29.14 1.38 -9.82
CA LYS A 714 30.07 2.50 -10.01
C LYS A 714 30.17 3.37 -8.75
N ALA A 715 29.04 3.70 -8.13
CA ALA A 715 29.03 4.49 -6.91
C ALA A 715 29.74 3.78 -5.76
N ASP A 716 29.49 2.48 -5.59
CA ASP A 716 30.14 1.66 -4.56
C ASP A 716 31.66 1.53 -4.80
N ALA A 717 32.11 1.41 -6.06
CA ALA A 717 33.53 1.39 -6.41
C ALA A 717 34.23 2.70 -6.05
N ILE A 718 33.61 3.85 -6.36
CA ILE A 718 34.16 5.18 -6.02
C ILE A 718 34.26 5.33 -4.50
N LEU A 719 33.22 4.95 -3.73
CA LEU A 719 33.21 5.01 -2.27
C LEU A 719 34.33 4.13 -1.64
N LYS A 720 34.52 2.93 -2.17
CA LYS A 720 35.60 2.03 -1.72
C LYS A 720 36.99 2.65 -1.97
N GLU A 721 37.18 3.28 -3.10
CA GLU A 721 38.45 3.93 -3.42
C GLU A 721 38.72 5.14 -2.52
N GLU A 722 37.69 5.97 -2.26
CA GLU A 722 37.79 7.11 -1.34
C GLU A 722 38.12 6.64 0.10
N GLN A 723 37.46 5.58 0.57
CA GLN A 723 37.74 5.00 1.88
C GLN A 723 39.17 4.47 1.96
N LYS A 724 39.69 3.83 0.89
CA LYS A 724 41.07 3.35 0.81
C LYS A 724 42.07 4.51 0.86
N LYS A 725 41.81 5.59 0.13
CA LYS A 725 42.63 6.83 0.16
C LYS A 725 42.61 7.49 1.51
N ALA A 726 41.43 7.57 2.16
CA ALA A 726 41.29 8.14 3.50
C ALA A 726 42.03 7.32 4.56
N LYS A 727 41.99 5.99 4.48
CA LYS A 727 42.72 5.09 5.35
C LYS A 727 44.23 5.23 5.18
N ALA A 728 44.75 5.23 3.95
CA ALA A 728 46.17 5.44 3.68
C ALA A 728 46.68 6.80 4.19
N LYS A 729 45.84 7.86 4.06
CA LYS A 729 46.18 9.19 4.60
C LYS A 729 46.19 9.25 6.13
N ALA A 730 45.34 8.47 6.79
CA ALA A 730 45.34 8.35 8.25
C ALA A 730 46.60 7.61 8.75
N GLU A 731 46.93 6.47 8.12
CA GLU A 731 48.12 5.69 8.44
C GLU A 731 49.43 6.47 8.21
N SER A 732 49.51 7.29 7.14
CA SER A 732 50.68 8.16 6.89
C SER A 732 50.80 9.29 7.92
N LYS A 733 49.70 9.75 8.56
CA LYS A 733 49.73 10.74 9.61
C LYS A 733 50.08 10.15 10.98
N GLU A 734 49.87 8.88 11.23
CA GLU A 734 50.28 8.20 12.46
C GLU A 734 51.78 7.81 12.43
N GLN A 735 52.38 7.73 11.23
CA GLN A 735 53.82 7.41 11.06
C GLN A 735 54.72 8.67 11.01
N ALA A 736 54.14 9.85 10.85
CA ALA A 736 54.83 11.16 10.89
C ALA A 736 54.67 11.84 12.25
#